data_ce6875b167608fff3d6b720ea8fa9c4a
#
_entry.id   ce6875b167608fff3d6b720ea8fa9c4a
#
_cell.length_a   1.000
_cell.length_b   1.000
_cell.length_c   1.000
_cell.angle_alpha   90.00
_cell.angle_beta   90.00
_cell.angle_gamma   90.00
#
_symmetry.space_group_name_H-M   'P 1'
#
loop_
_entity.id
_entity.type
_entity.pdbx_description
1 polymer ?
#
loop_
_entity_poly.entity_id
_entity_poly.type
_entity_poly.pdbx_seq_one_letter_code
_entity_poly.pdbx_strand_id
1 'polypeptide(L)'
;MKNKRDFCLSFLLLIGFVTVFAQSDKENAIHKLREYYSKNMSTYPIRMKINNADTYLKQLNEEGQFEDLIAYEKEIHDRNWLKSVSFQDQQNMGLYLADATERLWVIANNFRRAKVDTIPERFWKGVLRYGDIETRRQPNDRFHASCFAIPKAACGVYYALFNQMDIPGDTVVIRKSACDMLKKLAMQSWTQPKRNDDTEKNVVSVERFRHHVSWVGGNALAYRPLLETAVLMDSIPMVDVVAEVAKGSLSSVSQPTYQDAFWNEGFTADGAGWGHGLQCLVWGYPIHGAQSAQNLLWTLRGTPWAKTLTRENADALLNFYRGSTFYYYKGFIPPCLDRYSMVYYEGKSAHIPYYEMMKASVTRWPNSFTDDEVRELKQLIVEVGKDNIRMDGYPAGHYNGTRWFYNNDDLIKRNADYYMLVNMASNRCDGLESANNFADEYNIYTNDGLTYFQRKGDEYRKVIGAMDLTALPGITAREGQEKLKPFTNWRGFTSKHNFAGGATDGGQNAVAGFIFEKVDAMTRERKDVNIINPVAFGVKAYKSYFMLGDYMIALGAGVTNLEPEQEGTIRTTMEQTAHQGKVTLYDGKKQLEPSSGVNSLINKGKSLWVMQEGGFAYMPLPEFTSKAFFCCETRPNEWLKRNLSNKGKKNLPETADILRVWVDHGREVKDDTYGYAVYAGEGLPAKKNPFAVLRNDTLVQAVQSTDKKVLEAVFYSAGETLRWQGIPVKVSAPCVLLIEKEGKGYKISVTDPTMNTQLKEMKVEIGKTSATIALPTGKDCGKSVTKVV
;
A
#
# COMPACT_ATOMS: atom_id res chain seq x y z
N MET A 1 59.92 28.65 -5.20
CA MET A 1 58.68 28.79 -6.00
C MET A 1 58.53 27.80 -7.17
N LYS A 2 59.60 27.19 -7.66
CA LYS A 2 59.55 26.16 -8.74
C LYS A 2 58.84 24.83 -8.27
N ASN A 3 59.09 24.32 -7.07
CA ASN A 3 58.53 23.05 -6.60
C ASN A 3 57.01 23.03 -6.39
N LYS A 4 56.33 24.15 -6.22
CA LYS A 4 54.87 24.20 -6.07
C LYS A 4 54.12 24.12 -7.43
N ARG A 5 54.78 24.63 -8.51
CA ARG A 5 54.19 24.58 -9.86
C ARG A 5 54.24 23.18 -10.43
N ASP A 6 55.31 22.43 -10.20
CA ASP A 6 55.49 21.09 -10.72
C ASP A 6 54.56 20.08 -9.99
N PHE A 7 54.33 20.32 -8.68
CA PHE A 7 53.38 19.50 -7.89
C PHE A 7 51.92 19.74 -8.33
N CYS A 8 51.50 20.99 -8.62
CA CYS A 8 50.19 21.28 -9.16
C CYS A 8 49.98 20.73 -10.57
N LEU A 9 51.00 20.79 -11.44
CA LEU A 9 50.92 20.22 -12.78
C LEU A 9 50.82 18.68 -12.75
N SER A 10 51.60 18.02 -11.91
CA SER A 10 51.56 16.58 -11.74
C SER A 10 50.22 16.12 -11.13
N PHE A 11 49.67 16.89 -10.20
CA PHE A 11 48.37 16.59 -9.60
C PHE A 11 47.22 16.80 -10.60
N LEU A 12 47.25 17.86 -11.41
CA LEU A 12 46.30 18.10 -12.51
C LEU A 12 46.40 17.06 -13.61
N LEU A 13 47.61 16.60 -13.96
CA LEU A 13 47.79 15.50 -14.90
C LEU A 13 47.30 14.19 -14.34
N LEU A 14 47.54 13.89 -13.07
CA LEU A 14 47.02 12.65 -12.39
C LEU A 14 45.49 12.67 -12.36
N ILE A 15 44.87 13.79 -12.03
CA ILE A 15 43.42 13.95 -12.06
C ILE A 15 42.90 13.81 -13.49
N GLY A 16 43.55 14.39 -14.49
CA GLY A 16 43.17 14.25 -15.89
C GLY A 16 43.29 12.81 -16.38
N PHE A 17 44.35 12.08 -16.01
CA PHE A 17 44.48 10.65 -16.35
C PHE A 17 43.45 9.77 -15.68
N VAL A 18 43.16 9.97 -14.38
CA VAL A 18 42.17 9.20 -13.64
C VAL A 18 40.76 9.42 -14.22
N THR A 19 40.41 10.65 -14.60
CA THR A 19 39.13 10.96 -15.23
C THR A 19 38.98 10.33 -16.63
N VAL A 20 40.03 10.33 -17.44
CA VAL A 20 40.02 9.71 -18.78
C VAL A 20 39.91 8.20 -18.71
N PHE A 21 40.62 7.54 -17.78
CA PHE A 21 40.49 6.10 -17.57
C PHE A 21 39.08 5.73 -17.05
N ALA A 22 38.52 6.48 -16.10
CA ALA A 22 37.18 6.24 -15.60
C ALA A 22 36.09 6.44 -16.67
N GLN A 23 36.28 7.36 -17.60
CA GLN A 23 35.38 7.57 -18.74
C GLN A 23 35.42 6.40 -19.72
N SER A 24 36.62 5.94 -20.08
CA SER A 24 36.83 4.77 -20.95
C SER A 24 36.23 3.51 -20.38
N ASP A 25 36.31 3.31 -19.04
CA ASP A 25 35.70 2.17 -18.37
C ASP A 25 34.17 2.20 -18.42
N LYS A 26 33.56 3.39 -18.28
CA LYS A 26 32.11 3.58 -18.40
C LYS A 26 31.63 3.35 -19.84
N GLU A 27 32.33 3.85 -20.86
CA GLU A 27 32.04 3.60 -22.27
C GLU A 27 32.07 2.10 -22.59
N ASN A 28 33.13 1.39 -22.18
CA ASN A 28 33.23 -0.05 -22.32
C ASN A 28 32.10 -0.80 -21.59
N ALA A 29 31.69 -0.32 -20.42
CA ALA A 29 30.61 -0.92 -19.66
C ALA A 29 29.24 -0.73 -20.34
N ILE A 30 28.96 0.42 -20.95
CA ILE A 30 27.73 0.64 -21.73
C ILE A 30 27.66 -0.34 -22.89
N HIS A 31 28.75 -0.54 -23.63
CA HIS A 31 28.77 -1.52 -24.72
C HIS A 31 28.43 -2.94 -24.25
N LYS A 32 28.98 -3.37 -23.10
CA LYS A 32 28.63 -4.66 -22.50
C LYS A 32 27.16 -4.74 -22.06
N LEU A 33 26.59 -3.67 -21.53
CA LEU A 33 25.18 -3.60 -21.19
C LEU A 33 24.29 -3.63 -22.44
N ARG A 34 24.67 -2.99 -23.55
CA ARG A 34 23.96 -3.10 -24.84
C ARG A 34 23.91 -4.55 -25.32
N GLU A 35 25.03 -5.27 -25.26
CA GLU A 35 25.07 -6.68 -25.58
C GLU A 35 24.20 -7.53 -24.62
N TYR A 36 24.22 -7.21 -23.33
CA TYR A 36 23.35 -7.88 -22.34
C TYR A 36 21.88 -7.70 -22.72
N TYR A 37 21.41 -6.49 -22.99
CA TYR A 37 20.02 -6.24 -23.34
C TYR A 37 19.65 -6.83 -24.70
N SER A 38 20.53 -6.81 -25.69
CA SER A 38 20.27 -7.49 -26.98
C SER A 38 20.01 -8.99 -26.84
N LYS A 39 20.57 -9.61 -25.81
CA LYS A 39 20.36 -11.04 -25.51
C LYS A 39 19.13 -11.28 -24.62
N ASN A 40 18.82 -10.38 -23.72
CA ASN A 40 17.85 -10.62 -22.63
C ASN A 40 16.53 -9.85 -22.76
N MET A 41 16.46 -8.74 -23.51
CA MET A 41 15.25 -7.92 -23.63
C MET A 41 14.06 -8.70 -24.19
N SER A 42 14.30 -9.70 -25.03
CA SER A 42 13.26 -10.58 -25.59
C SER A 42 12.53 -11.44 -24.55
N THR A 43 13.08 -11.57 -23.33
CA THR A 43 12.46 -12.33 -22.23
C THR A 43 11.59 -11.44 -21.33
N TYR A 44 11.58 -10.12 -21.55
CA TYR A 44 10.77 -9.22 -20.79
C TYR A 44 9.27 -9.45 -21.05
N PRO A 45 8.42 -9.26 -20.06
CA PRO A 45 6.98 -9.48 -20.21
C PRO A 45 6.38 -8.57 -21.28
N ILE A 46 5.69 -9.15 -22.24
CA ILE A 46 4.92 -8.49 -23.30
C ILE A 46 3.46 -8.87 -23.09
N ARG A 47 2.52 -7.87 -23.14
CA ARG A 47 1.09 -8.14 -23.02
C ARG A 47 0.55 -8.88 -24.25
N MET A 48 1.08 -8.59 -25.43
CA MET A 48 0.70 -9.26 -26.67
C MET A 48 1.18 -10.70 -26.72
N LYS A 49 0.39 -11.57 -27.33
CA LYS A 49 0.72 -12.99 -27.44
C LYS A 49 1.88 -13.20 -28.40
N ILE A 50 3.01 -13.66 -27.87
CA ILE A 50 4.25 -13.91 -28.62
C ILE A 50 4.03 -14.89 -29.79
N ASN A 51 3.15 -15.87 -29.61
CA ASN A 51 2.85 -16.88 -30.65
C ASN A 51 2.07 -16.31 -31.85
N ASN A 52 1.63 -15.08 -31.81
CA ASN A 52 0.87 -14.43 -32.88
C ASN A 52 1.76 -13.61 -33.82
N ALA A 53 3.08 -13.75 -33.79
CA ALA A 53 3.99 -12.96 -34.63
C ALA A 53 3.66 -13.01 -36.12
N ASP A 54 3.42 -14.21 -36.67
CA ASP A 54 3.08 -14.39 -38.10
C ASP A 54 1.71 -13.78 -38.42
N THR A 55 0.74 -13.85 -37.48
CA THR A 55 -0.56 -13.21 -37.63
C THR A 55 -0.42 -11.70 -37.69
N TYR A 56 0.34 -11.12 -36.75
CA TYR A 56 0.59 -9.68 -36.73
C TYR A 56 1.35 -9.21 -37.97
N LEU A 57 2.33 -9.99 -38.44
CA LEU A 57 3.06 -9.64 -39.66
C LEU A 57 2.16 -9.69 -40.91
N LYS A 58 1.19 -10.61 -40.97
CA LYS A 58 0.20 -10.66 -42.05
C LYS A 58 -0.80 -9.50 -41.99
N GLN A 59 -1.16 -9.06 -40.79
CA GLN A 59 -2.06 -7.92 -40.59
C GLN A 59 -1.39 -6.57 -40.85
N LEU A 60 -0.05 -6.54 -40.95
CA LEU A 60 0.71 -5.33 -41.23
C LEU A 60 0.76 -5.11 -42.73
N ASN A 61 0.01 -4.15 -43.26
CA ASN A 61 -0.04 -3.84 -44.68
C ASN A 61 1.22 -3.11 -45.19
N GLU A 62 1.31 -2.83 -46.48
CA GLU A 62 2.49 -2.23 -47.10
C GLU A 62 2.73 -0.77 -46.69
N GLU A 63 1.74 -0.09 -46.14
CA GLU A 63 1.81 1.26 -45.55
C GLU A 63 2.23 1.22 -44.07
N GLY A 64 2.49 0.03 -43.49
CA GLY A 64 2.89 -0.14 -42.10
C GLY A 64 1.73 0.01 -41.09
N GLN A 65 0.50 -0.26 -41.52
CA GLN A 65 -0.70 -0.15 -40.69
C GLN A 65 -1.24 -1.55 -40.42
N PHE A 66 -1.61 -1.82 -39.17
CA PHE A 66 -2.33 -3.06 -38.81
C PHE A 66 -3.80 -2.97 -39.28
N GLU A 67 -4.22 -3.89 -40.15
CA GLU A 67 -5.54 -3.87 -40.80
C GLU A 67 -6.70 -3.83 -39.81
N ASP A 68 -6.62 -4.57 -38.71
CA ASP A 68 -7.64 -4.60 -37.66
C ASP A 68 -7.67 -3.32 -36.80
N LEU A 69 -6.68 -2.44 -36.91
CA LEU A 69 -6.60 -1.20 -36.17
C LEU A 69 -7.02 0.04 -37.02
N ILE A 70 -7.25 -0.13 -38.32
CA ILE A 70 -7.57 0.98 -39.24
C ILE A 70 -8.84 1.75 -38.83
N ALA A 71 -9.88 1.05 -38.44
CA ALA A 71 -11.12 1.69 -38.00
C ALA A 71 -10.91 2.53 -36.72
N TYR A 72 -10.08 2.04 -35.82
CA TYR A 72 -9.75 2.75 -34.60
C TYR A 72 -8.91 4.01 -34.84
N GLU A 73 -7.95 3.90 -35.75
CA GLU A 73 -7.11 5.03 -36.15
C GLU A 73 -7.94 6.13 -36.81
N LYS A 74 -8.90 5.76 -37.67
CA LYS A 74 -9.84 6.70 -38.28
C LYS A 74 -10.69 7.41 -37.24
N GLU A 75 -11.24 6.68 -36.28
CA GLU A 75 -12.03 7.26 -35.18
C GLU A 75 -11.21 8.28 -34.36
N ILE A 76 -9.97 7.96 -34.05
CA ILE A 76 -9.06 8.87 -33.35
C ILE A 76 -8.82 10.13 -34.15
N HIS A 77 -8.60 10.01 -35.44
CA HIS A 77 -8.38 11.11 -36.36
C HIS A 77 -9.61 12.01 -36.48
N ASP A 78 -10.78 11.39 -36.65
CA ASP A 78 -12.06 12.12 -36.82
C ASP A 78 -12.46 12.91 -35.58
N ARG A 79 -12.09 12.42 -34.36
CA ARG A 79 -12.26 13.13 -33.09
C ARG A 79 -11.23 14.24 -32.85
N ASN A 80 -10.35 14.47 -33.84
CA ASN A 80 -9.27 15.46 -33.71
C ASN A 80 -8.44 15.29 -32.43
N TRP A 81 -7.93 14.11 -32.25
CA TRP A 81 -7.15 13.65 -31.09
C TRP A 81 -5.93 14.50 -30.73
N LEU A 82 -5.55 15.47 -31.57
CA LEU A 82 -4.54 16.49 -31.28
C LEU A 82 -5.07 17.63 -30.38
N LYS A 83 -6.39 17.79 -30.28
CA LYS A 83 -7.03 18.78 -29.41
C LYS A 83 -7.38 18.16 -28.05
N SER A 84 -7.77 18.99 -27.11
CA SER A 84 -8.21 18.57 -25.79
C SER A 84 -9.38 17.58 -25.89
N VAL A 85 -9.14 16.32 -25.56
CA VAL A 85 -10.12 15.25 -25.40
C VAL A 85 -10.15 14.83 -23.95
N SER A 86 -11.14 14.05 -23.56
CA SER A 86 -11.24 13.58 -22.20
C SER A 86 -10.02 12.72 -21.80
N PHE A 87 -9.73 12.67 -20.50
CA PHE A 87 -8.67 11.78 -19.98
C PHE A 87 -8.90 10.33 -20.39
N GLN A 88 -10.16 9.86 -20.39
CA GLN A 88 -10.48 8.50 -20.78
C GLN A 88 -10.20 8.23 -22.28
N ASP A 89 -10.49 9.19 -23.14
CA ASP A 89 -10.17 9.08 -24.59
C ASP A 89 -8.66 9.03 -24.80
N GLN A 90 -7.87 9.81 -24.06
CA GLN A 90 -6.42 9.76 -24.10
C GLN A 90 -5.88 8.41 -23.64
N GLN A 91 -6.48 7.81 -22.60
CA GLN A 91 -6.12 6.46 -22.16
C GLN A 91 -6.42 5.41 -23.22
N ASN A 92 -7.58 5.46 -23.85
CA ASN A 92 -7.96 4.53 -24.91
C ASN A 92 -7.03 4.62 -26.13
N MET A 93 -6.70 5.83 -26.56
CA MET A 93 -5.71 6.06 -27.62
C MET A 93 -4.32 5.53 -27.24
N GLY A 94 -3.92 5.75 -26.01
CA GLY A 94 -2.65 5.24 -25.48
C GLY A 94 -2.60 3.72 -25.51
N LEU A 95 -3.65 3.03 -25.10
CA LEU A 95 -3.72 1.57 -25.14
C LEU A 95 -3.63 1.02 -26.57
N TYR A 96 -4.32 1.64 -27.51
CA TYR A 96 -4.24 1.31 -28.93
C TYR A 96 -2.79 1.42 -29.46
N LEU A 97 -2.12 2.54 -29.18
CA LEU A 97 -0.73 2.75 -29.62
C LEU A 97 0.26 1.80 -28.93
N ALA A 98 0.01 1.50 -27.65
CA ALA A 98 0.79 0.51 -26.92
C ALA A 98 0.62 -0.88 -27.53
N ASP A 99 -0.58 -1.27 -27.92
CA ASP A 99 -0.85 -2.55 -28.57
C ASP A 99 -0.12 -2.64 -29.93
N ALA A 100 -0.19 -1.59 -30.73
CA ALA A 100 0.51 -1.54 -32.02
C ALA A 100 2.02 -1.66 -31.85
N THR A 101 2.62 -0.93 -30.92
CA THR A 101 4.06 -0.97 -30.67
C THR A 101 4.52 -2.30 -30.05
N GLU A 102 3.72 -2.91 -29.17
CA GLU A 102 4.02 -4.25 -28.65
C GLU A 102 3.92 -5.34 -29.73
N ARG A 103 3.00 -5.23 -30.69
CA ARG A 103 2.95 -6.13 -31.87
C ARG A 103 4.21 -6.02 -32.69
N LEU A 104 4.72 -4.81 -32.94
CA LEU A 104 6.01 -4.60 -33.63
C LEU A 104 7.15 -5.25 -32.84
N TRP A 105 7.16 -5.18 -31.53
CA TRP A 105 8.16 -5.87 -30.72
C TRP A 105 8.06 -7.40 -30.85
N VAL A 106 6.87 -7.98 -30.86
CA VAL A 106 6.65 -9.41 -31.08
C VAL A 106 7.17 -9.83 -32.47
N ILE A 107 6.89 -9.04 -33.52
CA ILE A 107 7.40 -9.27 -34.88
C ILE A 107 8.93 -9.18 -34.90
N ALA A 108 9.52 -8.15 -34.30
CA ALA A 108 10.97 -7.97 -34.21
C ALA A 108 11.66 -9.14 -33.51
N ASN A 109 11.10 -9.66 -32.41
CA ASN A 109 11.59 -10.86 -31.75
C ASN A 109 11.53 -12.11 -32.66
N ASN A 110 10.50 -12.22 -33.49
CA ASN A 110 10.38 -13.30 -34.45
C ASN A 110 11.46 -13.20 -35.52
N PHE A 111 11.67 -12.00 -36.11
CA PHE A 111 12.76 -11.76 -37.07
C PHE A 111 14.13 -12.15 -36.49
N ARG A 112 14.41 -11.75 -35.26
CA ARG A 112 15.64 -12.13 -34.58
C ARG A 112 15.80 -13.64 -34.44
N ARG A 113 14.74 -14.35 -34.01
CA ARG A 113 14.78 -15.80 -33.83
C ARG A 113 14.95 -16.53 -35.16
N ALA A 114 14.29 -16.06 -36.19
CA ALA A 114 14.41 -16.60 -37.56
C ALA A 114 15.68 -16.15 -38.27
N LYS A 115 16.50 -15.29 -37.65
CA LYS A 115 17.74 -14.72 -38.24
C LYS A 115 17.46 -14.07 -39.61
N VAL A 116 16.40 -13.25 -39.67
CA VAL A 116 16.04 -12.55 -40.91
C VAL A 116 17.04 -11.43 -41.19
N ASP A 117 17.76 -11.53 -42.30
CA ASP A 117 18.80 -10.58 -42.69
C ASP A 117 18.19 -9.28 -43.25
N THR A 118 17.11 -9.36 -44.01
CA THR A 118 16.45 -8.18 -44.58
C THR A 118 15.05 -8.00 -43.98
N ILE A 119 14.88 -6.98 -43.16
CA ILE A 119 13.59 -6.65 -42.54
C ILE A 119 12.67 -5.99 -43.57
N PRO A 120 11.42 -6.47 -43.76
CA PRO A 120 10.46 -5.87 -44.68
C PRO A 120 10.23 -4.38 -44.46
N GLU A 121 10.19 -3.60 -45.55
CA GLU A 121 10.01 -2.14 -45.45
C GLU A 121 8.77 -1.73 -44.68
N ARG A 122 7.65 -2.47 -44.85
CA ARG A 122 6.39 -2.23 -44.12
C ARG A 122 6.56 -2.28 -42.61
N PHE A 123 7.52 -3.05 -42.09
CA PHE A 123 7.82 -3.05 -40.66
C PHE A 123 8.40 -1.69 -40.19
N TRP A 124 9.35 -1.15 -40.95
CA TRP A 124 9.91 0.17 -40.64
C TRP A 124 8.88 1.29 -40.77
N LYS A 125 8.02 1.18 -41.82
CA LYS A 125 6.86 2.08 -41.97
C LYS A 125 5.94 2.02 -40.75
N GLY A 126 5.69 0.82 -40.20
CA GLY A 126 4.89 0.65 -39.01
C GLY A 126 5.48 1.34 -37.78
N VAL A 127 6.80 1.21 -37.56
CA VAL A 127 7.51 1.90 -36.50
C VAL A 127 7.35 3.43 -36.63
N LEU A 128 7.55 3.95 -37.84
CA LEU A 128 7.43 5.40 -38.10
C LEU A 128 5.99 5.87 -37.93
N ARG A 129 4.99 5.14 -38.46
CA ARG A 129 3.58 5.50 -38.39
C ARG A 129 3.09 5.61 -36.94
N TYR A 130 3.22 4.56 -36.18
CA TYR A 130 2.72 4.54 -34.79
C TYR A 130 3.54 5.46 -33.88
N GLY A 131 4.83 5.62 -34.17
CA GLY A 131 5.68 6.58 -33.50
C GLY A 131 5.30 8.04 -33.79
N ASP A 132 4.94 8.37 -35.02
CA ASP A 132 4.48 9.69 -35.42
C ASP A 132 3.14 10.03 -34.73
N ILE A 133 2.19 9.09 -34.75
CA ILE A 133 0.92 9.27 -34.04
C ILE A 133 1.17 9.52 -32.55
N GLU A 134 1.99 8.72 -31.87
CA GLU A 134 2.28 8.89 -30.45
C GLU A 134 2.95 10.23 -30.14
N THR A 135 3.93 10.62 -30.94
CA THR A 135 4.71 11.85 -30.67
C THR A 135 3.93 13.14 -30.94
N ARG A 136 2.84 13.08 -31.71
CA ARG A 136 1.93 14.22 -31.96
C ARG A 136 0.85 14.39 -30.92
N ARG A 137 0.59 13.38 -30.06
CA ARG A 137 -0.40 13.51 -29.01
C ARG A 137 -0.08 14.63 -28.03
N GLN A 138 -1.10 15.16 -27.33
CA GLN A 138 -0.97 16.17 -26.29
C GLN A 138 -0.06 15.69 -25.16
N PRO A 139 1.04 16.38 -24.83
CA PRO A 139 2.02 15.88 -23.86
C PRO A 139 1.47 15.73 -22.45
N ASN A 140 0.55 16.59 -22.04
CA ASN A 140 0.06 16.64 -20.64
C ASN A 140 -0.89 15.50 -20.28
N ASP A 141 -1.54 14.89 -21.28
CA ASP A 141 -2.53 13.84 -21.08
C ASP A 141 -1.94 12.44 -21.26
N ARG A 142 -0.64 12.32 -21.48
CA ARG A 142 0.07 11.06 -21.67
C ARG A 142 0.46 10.47 -20.35
N PHE A 143 0.00 9.28 -20.07
CA PHE A 143 0.34 8.60 -18.83
C PHE A 143 0.84 7.17 -19.09
N HIS A 144 0.08 6.15 -18.71
CA HIS A 144 0.54 4.76 -18.68
C HIS A 144 1.17 4.28 -19.99
N ALA A 145 0.53 4.48 -21.12
CA ALA A 145 1.03 4.03 -22.41
C ALA A 145 2.33 4.75 -22.78
N SER A 146 2.34 6.08 -22.70
CA SER A 146 3.48 6.90 -23.13
C SER A 146 4.66 6.88 -22.14
N CYS A 147 4.41 6.61 -20.85
CA CYS A 147 5.47 6.55 -19.85
C CYS A 147 6.10 5.16 -19.71
N PHE A 148 5.32 4.10 -19.95
CA PHE A 148 5.72 2.73 -19.62
C PHE A 148 5.68 1.79 -20.84
N ALA A 149 4.49 1.57 -21.42
CA ALA A 149 4.30 0.50 -22.40
C ALA A 149 5.02 0.78 -23.73
N ILE A 150 4.82 1.97 -24.31
CA ILE A 150 5.43 2.36 -25.58
C ILE A 150 6.95 2.48 -25.49
N PRO A 151 7.54 3.16 -24.47
CA PRO A 151 8.99 3.19 -24.31
C PRO A 151 9.60 1.81 -24.14
N LYS A 152 8.95 0.93 -23.38
CA LYS A 152 9.42 -0.44 -23.20
C LYS A 152 9.37 -1.23 -24.51
N ALA A 153 8.32 -1.10 -25.30
CA ALA A 153 8.20 -1.75 -26.59
C ALA A 153 9.25 -1.21 -27.59
N ALA A 154 9.49 0.10 -27.57
CA ALA A 154 10.53 0.72 -28.41
C ALA A 154 11.93 0.18 -28.08
N CYS A 155 12.30 0.11 -26.78
CA CYS A 155 13.53 -0.58 -26.36
C CYS A 155 13.55 -2.05 -26.82
N GLY A 156 12.40 -2.73 -26.70
CA GLY A 156 12.26 -4.13 -27.12
C GLY A 156 12.52 -4.35 -28.62
N VAL A 157 11.97 -3.50 -29.48
CA VAL A 157 12.22 -3.52 -30.93
C VAL A 157 13.69 -3.24 -31.23
N TYR A 158 14.24 -2.18 -30.63
CA TYR A 158 15.64 -1.79 -30.83
C TYR A 158 16.59 -2.93 -30.47
N TYR A 159 16.45 -3.55 -29.28
CA TYR A 159 17.35 -4.62 -28.87
C TYR A 159 17.08 -5.96 -29.58
N ALA A 160 15.85 -6.22 -30.02
CA ALA A 160 15.56 -7.39 -30.84
C ALA A 160 16.26 -7.33 -32.21
N LEU A 161 16.32 -6.12 -32.78
CA LEU A 161 16.98 -5.89 -34.07
C LEU A 161 18.32 -5.16 -33.91
N PHE A 162 19.02 -5.38 -32.83
CA PHE A 162 20.24 -4.65 -32.44
C PHE A 162 21.27 -4.53 -33.58
N ASN A 163 21.49 -5.62 -34.35
CA ASN A 163 22.40 -5.62 -35.46
C ASN A 163 21.94 -4.80 -36.69
N GLN A 164 20.67 -4.34 -36.66
CA GLN A 164 20.09 -3.49 -37.71
C GLN A 164 19.99 -2.01 -37.24
N MET A 165 20.45 -1.72 -36.02
CA MET A 165 20.38 -0.38 -35.40
C MET A 165 21.73 0.31 -35.41
N ASP A 166 21.72 1.64 -35.50
CA ASP A 166 22.92 2.50 -35.45
C ASP A 166 24.07 2.04 -36.35
N ILE A 167 23.74 1.54 -37.55
CA ILE A 167 24.73 1.11 -38.51
C ILE A 167 25.52 2.32 -39.01
N PRO A 168 26.86 2.37 -38.84
CA PRO A 168 27.64 3.47 -39.37
C PRO A 168 27.53 3.54 -40.90
N GLY A 169 27.22 4.71 -41.44
CA GLY A 169 27.04 4.95 -42.86
C GLY A 169 25.81 4.28 -43.50
N ASP A 170 24.79 3.98 -42.69
CA ASP A 170 23.54 3.36 -43.17
C ASP A 170 22.93 4.19 -44.32
N THR A 171 22.76 3.56 -45.47
CA THR A 171 22.14 4.16 -46.65
C THR A 171 20.63 3.91 -46.75
N VAL A 172 20.09 3.00 -45.90
CA VAL A 172 18.67 2.68 -45.86
C VAL A 172 17.92 3.74 -45.03
N VAL A 173 17.50 4.81 -45.66
CA VAL A 173 16.89 6.00 -45.01
C VAL A 173 15.75 5.64 -44.09
N ILE A 174 14.83 4.76 -44.50
CA ILE A 174 13.67 4.39 -43.70
C ILE A 174 14.07 3.66 -42.41
N ARG A 175 15.08 2.77 -42.46
CA ARG A 175 15.60 2.07 -41.27
C ARG A 175 16.24 3.04 -40.30
N LYS A 176 17.05 3.98 -40.80
CA LYS A 176 17.65 5.04 -39.97
C LYS A 176 16.58 5.89 -39.30
N SER A 177 15.58 6.33 -40.04
CA SER A 177 14.46 7.12 -39.47
C SER A 177 13.67 6.33 -38.43
N ALA A 178 13.47 5.03 -38.63
CA ALA A 178 12.81 4.15 -37.65
C ALA A 178 13.67 3.96 -36.39
N CYS A 179 14.98 3.82 -36.53
CA CYS A 179 15.89 3.79 -35.40
C CYS A 179 15.82 5.06 -34.54
N ASP A 180 15.85 6.26 -35.18
CA ASP A 180 15.69 7.55 -34.52
C ASP A 180 14.32 7.66 -33.83
N MET A 181 13.25 7.16 -34.46
CA MET A 181 11.91 7.11 -33.87
C MET A 181 11.87 6.21 -32.64
N LEU A 182 12.48 5.02 -32.68
CA LEU A 182 12.55 4.14 -31.52
C LEU A 182 13.29 4.79 -30.35
N LYS A 183 14.38 5.50 -30.62
CA LYS A 183 15.11 6.29 -29.60
C LYS A 183 14.21 7.39 -28.99
N LYS A 184 13.47 8.11 -29.85
CA LYS A 184 12.52 9.15 -29.39
C LYS A 184 11.41 8.57 -28.51
N LEU A 185 10.85 7.42 -28.89
CA LEU A 185 9.82 6.73 -28.11
C LEU A 185 10.39 6.17 -26.78
N ALA A 186 11.59 5.59 -26.80
CA ALA A 186 12.25 5.11 -25.59
C ALA A 186 12.49 6.24 -24.58
N MET A 187 12.90 7.41 -25.06
CA MET A 187 13.11 8.61 -24.24
C MET A 187 11.85 9.11 -23.55
N GLN A 188 10.66 8.72 -23.97
CA GLN A 188 9.44 9.06 -23.24
C GLN A 188 9.40 8.49 -21.82
N SER A 189 10.13 7.38 -21.53
CA SER A 189 10.31 6.91 -20.16
C SER A 189 10.99 7.94 -19.25
N TRP A 190 11.77 8.83 -19.79
CA TRP A 190 12.46 9.93 -19.09
C TRP A 190 11.73 11.26 -19.18
N THR A 191 11.01 11.53 -20.27
CA THR A 191 10.43 12.86 -20.55
C THR A 191 8.94 12.95 -20.23
N GLN A 192 8.21 11.86 -20.14
CA GLN A 192 6.77 11.84 -19.92
C GLN A 192 6.40 11.30 -18.52
N PRO A 193 5.32 11.76 -17.89
CA PRO A 193 4.56 12.95 -18.24
C PRO A 193 5.38 14.22 -18.06
N LYS A 194 5.06 15.27 -18.78
CA LYS A 194 5.67 16.59 -18.58
C LYS A 194 5.36 17.13 -17.20
N ARG A 195 6.34 17.77 -16.60
CA ARG A 195 6.15 18.51 -15.34
C ARG A 195 5.88 19.98 -15.62
N ASN A 196 4.95 20.54 -14.87
CA ASN A 196 4.60 21.97 -15.00
C ASN A 196 5.67 22.92 -14.47
N ASP A 197 6.65 22.41 -13.73
CA ASP A 197 7.73 23.17 -13.10
C ASP A 197 8.95 23.38 -14.00
N ASP A 198 8.81 23.19 -15.31
CA ASP A 198 9.87 23.37 -16.33
C ASP A 198 11.12 22.49 -16.13
N THR A 199 11.01 21.39 -15.41
CA THR A 199 12.14 20.48 -15.21
C THR A 199 12.50 19.68 -16.46
N GLU A 200 11.79 19.85 -17.56
CA GLU A 200 12.02 19.13 -18.81
C GLU A 200 13.36 19.42 -19.44
N LYS A 201 13.90 20.62 -19.25
CA LYS A 201 15.24 20.99 -19.70
C LYS A 201 16.33 20.15 -19.03
N ASN A 202 16.02 19.56 -17.87
CA ASN A 202 16.94 18.76 -17.09
C ASN A 202 16.36 17.38 -16.78
N VAL A 203 15.98 16.62 -17.81
CA VAL A 203 15.40 15.28 -17.63
C VAL A 203 16.39 14.29 -17.03
N VAL A 204 17.69 14.51 -17.20
CA VAL A 204 18.77 13.69 -16.64
C VAL A 204 19.19 14.26 -15.29
N SER A 205 18.34 14.11 -14.30
CA SER A 205 18.56 14.63 -12.95
C SER A 205 17.94 13.68 -11.91
N VAL A 206 18.69 13.42 -10.84
CA VAL A 206 18.20 12.66 -9.68
C VAL A 206 17.00 13.37 -9.06
N GLU A 207 17.02 14.69 -8.98
CA GLU A 207 15.97 15.50 -8.37
C GLU A 207 14.61 15.34 -9.08
N ARG A 208 14.64 15.11 -10.41
CA ARG A 208 13.40 14.88 -11.17
C ARG A 208 12.60 13.67 -10.69
N PHE A 209 13.25 12.69 -10.08
CA PHE A 209 12.60 11.48 -9.54
C PHE A 209 11.99 11.71 -8.17
N ARG A 210 12.16 12.89 -7.56
CA ARG A 210 11.59 13.23 -6.26
C ARG A 210 10.23 13.90 -6.42
N HIS A 211 9.38 13.74 -5.43
CA HIS A 211 8.18 14.54 -5.17
C HIS A 211 7.11 14.60 -6.28
N HIS A 212 7.19 13.74 -7.28
CA HIS A 212 6.18 13.70 -8.34
C HIS A 212 5.65 12.28 -8.51
N VAL A 213 4.34 12.11 -8.34
CA VAL A 213 3.67 10.80 -8.36
C VAL A 213 3.99 9.94 -9.58
N SER A 214 4.19 10.55 -10.73
CA SER A 214 4.54 9.83 -11.96
C SER A 214 6.02 9.44 -12.06
N TRP A 215 6.84 9.89 -11.12
CA TRP A 215 8.29 9.68 -11.12
C TRP A 215 8.79 8.93 -9.89
N VAL A 216 7.93 8.66 -8.90
CA VAL A 216 8.31 8.07 -7.62
C VAL A 216 7.92 6.61 -7.50
N GLY A 217 8.50 5.95 -6.50
CA GLY A 217 8.14 4.61 -6.06
C GLY A 217 8.17 3.58 -7.17
N GLY A 218 7.22 2.70 -7.13
CA GLY A 218 7.07 1.62 -8.10
C GLY A 218 6.85 2.10 -9.53
N ASN A 219 6.24 3.25 -9.72
CA ASN A 219 5.98 3.80 -11.06
C ASN A 219 7.27 4.11 -11.83
N ALA A 220 8.25 4.71 -11.15
CA ALA A 220 9.51 5.08 -11.80
C ALA A 220 10.37 3.85 -12.12
N LEU A 221 10.57 2.97 -11.16
CA LEU A 221 11.51 1.86 -11.31
C LEU A 221 10.88 0.57 -11.80
N ALA A 222 9.62 0.28 -11.42
CA ALA A 222 8.97 -0.98 -11.78
C ALA A 222 8.48 -1.02 -13.22
N TYR A 223 8.07 0.12 -13.75
CA TYR A 223 7.34 0.17 -15.02
C TYR A 223 8.09 0.90 -16.14
N ARG A 224 9.03 1.80 -15.83
CA ARG A 224 9.78 2.57 -16.83
C ARG A 224 11.07 1.85 -17.21
N PRO A 225 11.38 1.70 -18.50
CA PRO A 225 12.62 1.13 -18.99
C PRO A 225 13.77 2.15 -18.91
N LEU A 226 14.11 2.61 -17.70
CA LEU A 226 15.05 3.73 -17.50
C LEU A 226 16.49 3.34 -17.84
N LEU A 227 16.95 2.19 -17.35
CA LEU A 227 18.32 1.74 -17.65
C LEU A 227 18.46 1.26 -19.10
N GLU A 228 17.45 0.57 -19.60
CA GLU A 228 17.39 0.10 -20.98
C GLU A 228 17.49 1.29 -21.95
N THR A 229 16.76 2.37 -21.69
CA THR A 229 16.81 3.60 -22.46
C THR A 229 18.16 4.32 -22.32
N ALA A 230 18.70 4.42 -21.12
CA ALA A 230 20.00 5.06 -20.88
C ALA A 230 21.12 4.38 -21.69
N VAL A 231 21.12 3.04 -21.69
CA VAL A 231 22.07 2.20 -22.43
C VAL A 231 21.81 2.29 -23.94
N LEU A 232 20.53 2.32 -24.38
CA LEU A 232 20.15 2.52 -25.77
C LEU A 232 20.66 3.86 -26.33
N MET A 233 20.54 4.92 -25.51
CA MET A 233 21.00 6.26 -25.84
C MET A 233 22.51 6.44 -25.72
N ASP A 234 23.25 5.43 -25.30
CA ASP A 234 24.70 5.46 -25.04
C ASP A 234 25.10 6.61 -24.08
N SER A 235 24.28 6.82 -23.07
CA SER A 235 24.36 7.99 -22.19
C SER A 235 24.87 7.65 -20.78
N ILE A 236 26.18 7.92 -20.57
CA ILE A 236 26.80 7.82 -19.24
C ILE A 236 26.01 8.61 -18.17
N PRO A 237 25.66 9.90 -18.40
CA PRO A 237 24.91 10.65 -17.38
C PRO A 237 23.56 10.04 -17.01
N MET A 238 22.85 9.44 -17.95
CA MET A 238 21.59 8.75 -17.65
C MET A 238 21.81 7.49 -16.80
N VAL A 239 22.86 6.72 -17.05
CA VAL A 239 23.21 5.56 -16.22
C VAL A 239 23.65 6.02 -14.82
N ASP A 240 24.42 7.08 -14.70
CA ASP A 240 24.80 7.68 -13.41
C ASP A 240 23.55 8.02 -12.59
N VAL A 241 22.58 8.71 -13.19
CA VAL A 241 21.33 9.11 -12.54
C VAL A 241 20.52 7.89 -12.09
N VAL A 242 20.30 6.92 -12.97
CA VAL A 242 19.43 5.78 -12.65
C VAL A 242 20.05 4.87 -11.58
N ALA A 243 21.37 4.76 -11.52
CA ALA A 243 22.07 4.02 -10.48
C ALA A 243 21.89 4.69 -9.10
N GLU A 244 21.99 6.01 -9.02
CA GLU A 244 21.74 6.77 -7.79
C GLU A 244 20.26 6.71 -7.37
N VAL A 245 19.34 6.85 -8.32
CA VAL A 245 17.90 6.74 -8.08
C VAL A 245 17.55 5.35 -7.51
N ALA A 246 18.06 4.28 -8.11
CA ALA A 246 17.81 2.93 -7.64
C ALA A 246 18.33 2.71 -6.21
N LYS A 247 19.54 3.20 -5.89
CA LYS A 247 20.11 3.11 -4.54
C LYS A 247 19.30 3.95 -3.54
N GLY A 248 19.01 5.20 -3.89
CA GLY A 248 18.28 6.13 -3.04
C GLY A 248 16.86 5.66 -2.72
N SER A 249 16.23 4.94 -3.65
CA SER A 249 14.87 4.41 -3.48
C SER A 249 14.73 3.34 -2.40
N LEU A 250 15.81 2.65 -2.06
CA LEU A 250 15.84 1.68 -0.96
C LEU A 250 16.00 2.41 0.38
N SER A 251 15.07 3.26 0.71
CA SER A 251 15.04 4.10 1.91
C SER A 251 13.64 4.11 2.52
N SER A 252 13.53 4.67 3.73
CA SER A 252 12.26 4.83 4.42
C SER A 252 11.77 6.26 4.38
N VAL A 253 10.46 6.44 4.30
CA VAL A 253 9.74 7.71 4.36
C VAL A 253 8.77 7.72 5.54
N SER A 254 8.47 8.89 6.09
CA SER A 254 7.41 9.07 7.09
C SER A 254 6.73 10.41 6.89
N GLN A 255 5.56 10.60 7.53
CA GLN A 255 4.79 11.83 7.42
C GLN A 255 5.60 13.10 7.68
N PRO A 256 6.37 13.20 8.77
CA PRO A 256 7.16 14.41 9.01
C PRO A 256 8.31 14.63 8.04
N THR A 257 8.70 13.59 7.29
CA THR A 257 9.89 13.63 6.42
C THR A 257 9.57 13.42 4.94
N TYR A 258 8.30 13.20 4.57
CA TYR A 258 7.98 12.83 3.19
C TYR A 258 8.36 13.93 2.17
N GLN A 259 8.40 15.18 2.58
CA GLN A 259 8.83 16.31 1.74
C GLN A 259 10.33 16.24 1.42
N ASP A 260 11.12 15.78 2.39
CA ASP A 260 12.58 15.72 2.32
C ASP A 260 13.09 14.32 1.94
N ALA A 261 12.22 13.30 1.95
CA ALA A 261 12.58 11.95 1.59
C ALA A 261 12.97 11.83 0.12
N PHE A 262 13.68 10.75 -0.22
CA PHE A 262 14.04 10.50 -1.62
C PHE A 262 12.79 10.36 -2.49
N TRP A 263 11.76 9.65 -1.99
CA TRP A 263 10.45 9.54 -2.62
C TRP A 263 9.33 9.84 -1.64
N ASN A 264 8.19 10.33 -2.16
CA ASN A 264 6.98 10.57 -1.38
C ASN A 264 6.21 9.29 -1.08
N GLU A 265 6.54 8.19 -1.73
CA GLU A 265 5.96 6.87 -1.52
C GLU A 265 7.07 5.83 -1.43
N GLY A 266 6.76 4.59 -1.12
CA GLY A 266 7.71 3.51 -0.90
C GLY A 266 7.62 2.96 0.52
N PHE A 267 8.71 2.46 1.08
CA PHE A 267 8.72 1.94 2.43
C PHE A 267 8.52 3.05 3.45
N THR A 268 7.66 2.82 4.43
CA THR A 268 7.48 3.74 5.55
C THR A 268 8.36 3.36 6.74
N ALA A 269 8.70 4.34 7.58
CA ALA A 269 9.63 4.15 8.69
C ALA A 269 9.12 3.16 9.76
N ASP A 270 7.82 2.90 9.81
CA ASP A 270 7.20 1.90 10.68
C ASP A 270 7.25 0.47 10.13
N GLY A 271 7.74 0.28 8.91
CA GLY A 271 7.83 -1.03 8.25
C GLY A 271 6.62 -1.38 7.38
N ALA A 272 5.75 -0.43 7.11
CA ALA A 272 4.69 -0.54 6.11
C ALA A 272 5.12 0.09 4.77
N GLY A 273 4.18 0.65 4.00
CA GLY A 273 4.49 1.29 2.73
C GLY A 273 3.34 2.08 2.14
N TRP A 274 3.68 3.06 1.30
CA TRP A 274 2.74 3.90 0.57
C TRP A 274 2.89 3.74 -0.94
N GLY A 275 1.77 3.86 -1.63
CA GLY A 275 1.72 3.96 -3.09
C GLY A 275 0.64 4.93 -3.54
N HIS A 276 0.77 5.51 -4.73
CA HIS A 276 -0.10 6.58 -5.24
C HIS A 276 -0.21 7.79 -4.27
N GLY A 277 0.93 8.21 -3.71
CA GLY A 277 1.00 9.20 -2.66
C GLY A 277 0.98 8.55 -1.28
N LEU A 278 0.08 8.98 -0.40
CA LEU A 278 0.00 8.55 0.99
C LEU A 278 -0.99 7.40 1.24
N GLN A 279 -1.30 6.62 0.21
CA GLN A 279 -2.21 5.48 0.35
C GLN A 279 -1.50 4.29 1.00
N CYS A 280 -2.20 3.60 1.89
CA CYS A 280 -1.78 2.34 2.52
C CYS A 280 -1.63 1.19 1.51
N LEU A 281 -0.90 1.37 0.45
CA LEU A 281 -0.70 0.39 -0.62
C LEU A 281 0.60 -0.40 -0.36
N VAL A 282 0.66 -1.08 0.79
CA VAL A 282 1.87 -1.74 1.30
C VAL A 282 2.39 -2.81 0.35
N TRP A 283 1.48 -3.64 -0.18
CA TRP A 283 1.84 -4.75 -1.06
C TRP A 283 1.59 -4.46 -2.53
N GLY A 284 1.98 -3.29 -2.94
CA GLY A 284 1.89 -2.83 -4.32
C GLY A 284 3.18 -2.17 -4.79
N TYR A 285 3.11 -0.89 -5.07
CA TYR A 285 4.22 -0.11 -5.62
C TYR A 285 5.50 -0.12 -4.78
N PRO A 286 5.49 -0.09 -3.43
CA PRO A 286 6.70 -0.18 -2.63
C PRO A 286 7.53 -1.42 -2.95
N ILE A 287 6.86 -2.59 -3.06
CA ILE A 287 7.51 -3.85 -3.39
C ILE A 287 8.03 -3.85 -4.83
N HIS A 288 7.18 -3.45 -5.78
CA HIS A 288 7.55 -3.42 -7.20
C HIS A 288 8.72 -2.48 -7.47
N GLY A 289 8.72 -1.29 -6.86
CA GLY A 289 9.80 -0.32 -6.98
C GLY A 289 11.10 -0.83 -6.39
N ALA A 290 11.07 -1.35 -5.16
CA ALA A 290 12.26 -1.85 -4.48
C ALA A 290 12.84 -3.12 -5.14
N GLN A 291 11.99 -4.02 -5.60
CA GLN A 291 12.44 -5.20 -6.37
C GLN A 291 13.12 -4.79 -7.67
N SER A 292 12.57 -3.81 -8.37
CA SER A 292 13.17 -3.26 -9.58
C SER A 292 14.48 -2.54 -9.30
N ALA A 293 14.58 -1.81 -8.19
CA ALA A 293 15.82 -1.20 -7.72
C ALA A 293 16.91 -2.25 -7.46
N GLN A 294 16.58 -3.31 -6.73
CA GLN A 294 17.50 -4.42 -6.49
C GLN A 294 17.96 -5.09 -7.80
N ASN A 295 17.04 -5.31 -8.74
CA ASN A 295 17.37 -5.91 -10.02
C ASN A 295 18.27 -4.99 -10.88
N LEU A 296 18.00 -3.69 -10.89
CA LEU A 296 18.80 -2.69 -11.60
C LEU A 296 20.22 -2.61 -11.02
N LEU A 297 20.35 -2.50 -9.71
CA LEU A 297 21.65 -2.48 -9.02
C LEU A 297 22.44 -3.78 -9.28
N TRP A 298 21.75 -4.92 -9.32
CA TRP A 298 22.39 -6.20 -9.64
C TRP A 298 22.83 -6.29 -11.11
N THR A 299 22.09 -5.68 -12.03
CA THR A 299 22.46 -5.60 -13.45
C THR A 299 23.74 -4.78 -13.62
N LEU A 300 23.91 -3.73 -12.82
CA LEU A 300 25.10 -2.87 -12.84
C LEU A 300 26.33 -3.44 -12.09
N ARG A 301 26.23 -4.63 -11.44
CA ARG A 301 27.38 -5.25 -10.76
C ARG A 301 28.54 -5.49 -11.73
N GLY A 302 29.75 -5.31 -11.25
CA GLY A 302 30.95 -5.49 -12.08
C GLY A 302 31.15 -4.38 -13.13
N THR A 303 30.39 -3.30 -13.06
CA THR A 303 30.57 -2.08 -13.85
C THR A 303 31.03 -0.94 -12.96
N PRO A 304 31.50 0.20 -13.52
CA PRO A 304 31.80 1.38 -12.74
C PRO A 304 30.62 1.97 -11.96
N TRP A 305 29.40 1.54 -12.25
CA TRP A 305 28.17 1.93 -11.54
C TRP A 305 27.73 0.94 -10.46
N ALA A 306 28.55 -0.07 -10.18
CA ALA A 306 28.23 -0.98 -9.10
C ALA A 306 28.05 -0.27 -7.76
N LYS A 307 26.93 -0.54 -7.07
CA LYS A 307 26.63 0.04 -5.77
C LYS A 307 26.50 -1.05 -4.74
N THR A 308 27.03 -0.82 -3.55
CA THR A 308 26.75 -1.60 -2.34
C THR A 308 25.57 -1.00 -1.60
N LEU A 309 24.80 -1.82 -0.92
CA LEU A 309 23.75 -1.34 -0.02
C LEU A 309 24.41 -0.80 1.25
N THR A 310 24.04 0.42 1.64
CA THR A 310 24.43 1.00 2.92
C THR A 310 23.67 0.34 4.07
N ARG A 311 24.09 0.58 5.31
CA ARG A 311 23.34 0.14 6.50
C ARG A 311 21.90 0.68 6.47
N GLU A 312 21.72 1.94 6.07
CA GLU A 312 20.39 2.56 5.94
C GLU A 312 19.49 1.82 4.93
N ASN A 313 20.03 1.44 3.77
CA ASN A 313 19.29 0.63 2.79
C ASN A 313 18.90 -0.74 3.37
N ALA A 314 19.84 -1.39 4.08
CA ALA A 314 19.60 -2.69 4.71
C ALA A 314 18.54 -2.58 5.82
N ASP A 315 18.62 -1.53 6.64
CA ASP A 315 17.64 -1.26 7.72
C ASP A 315 16.24 -1.01 7.15
N ALA A 316 16.12 -0.25 6.06
CA ALA A 316 14.84 0.00 5.41
C ALA A 316 14.22 -1.29 4.87
N LEU A 317 15.00 -2.13 4.19
CA LEU A 317 14.57 -3.43 3.69
C LEU A 317 14.14 -4.36 4.83
N LEU A 318 14.98 -4.51 5.85
CA LEU A 318 14.72 -5.40 6.98
C LEU A 318 13.48 -4.97 7.76
N ASN A 319 13.33 -3.67 8.01
CA ASN A 319 12.16 -3.12 8.69
C ASN A 319 10.87 -3.39 7.88
N PHE A 320 10.93 -3.22 6.56
CA PHE A 320 9.80 -3.55 5.68
C PHE A 320 9.48 -5.06 5.69
N TYR A 321 10.47 -5.93 5.64
CA TYR A 321 10.25 -7.39 5.72
C TYR A 321 9.60 -7.80 7.04
N ARG A 322 10.05 -7.25 8.15
CA ARG A 322 9.47 -7.48 9.47
C ARG A 322 8.05 -6.94 9.58
N GLY A 323 7.82 -5.72 9.12
CA GLY A 323 6.51 -5.09 9.14
C GLY A 323 5.50 -5.78 8.23
N SER A 324 5.88 -6.04 6.97
CA SER A 324 5.03 -6.78 6.02
C SER A 324 4.68 -8.18 6.52
N THR A 325 5.64 -8.87 7.16
CA THR A 325 5.39 -10.19 7.75
C THR A 325 4.44 -10.09 8.93
N PHE A 326 4.49 -8.99 9.69
CA PHE A 326 3.57 -8.78 10.80
C PHE A 326 2.12 -8.62 10.35
N TYR A 327 1.88 -8.03 9.17
CA TYR A 327 0.55 -7.96 8.54
C TYR A 327 0.03 -9.31 8.05
N TYR A 328 0.89 -10.23 7.66
CA TYR A 328 0.51 -11.52 7.10
C TYR A 328 0.14 -12.53 8.19
N TYR A 329 -0.95 -13.30 7.98
CA TYR A 329 -1.36 -14.33 8.93
C TYR A 329 -1.98 -15.54 8.24
N LYS A 330 -1.32 -16.71 8.30
CA LYS A 330 -1.83 -18.00 7.79
C LYS A 330 -2.48 -17.89 6.40
N GLY A 331 -1.82 -17.21 5.48
CA GLY A 331 -2.34 -16.99 4.15
C GLY A 331 -3.30 -15.80 4.00
N PHE A 332 -3.65 -15.15 5.08
CA PHE A 332 -4.45 -13.94 5.03
C PHE A 332 -3.59 -12.71 4.71
N ILE A 333 -4.02 -11.99 3.70
CA ILE A 333 -3.50 -10.69 3.31
C ILE A 333 -4.59 -9.66 3.60
N PRO A 334 -4.36 -8.71 4.51
CA PRO A 334 -5.36 -7.68 4.80
C PRO A 334 -5.71 -6.90 3.53
N PRO A 335 -7.00 -6.78 3.19
CA PRO A 335 -7.42 -6.11 1.96
C PRO A 335 -7.12 -4.62 1.92
N CYS A 336 -6.92 -4.01 3.08
CA CYS A 336 -6.53 -2.61 3.20
C CYS A 336 -5.07 -2.32 2.80
N LEU A 337 -4.28 -3.34 2.42
CA LEU A 337 -2.87 -3.19 2.03
C LEU A 337 -2.64 -3.25 0.52
N ASP A 338 -3.58 -3.80 -0.23
CA ASP A 338 -3.46 -4.00 -1.68
C ASP A 338 -4.86 -4.00 -2.30
N ARG A 339 -5.03 -3.22 -3.36
CA ARG A 339 -6.31 -3.10 -4.08
C ARG A 339 -6.87 -4.42 -4.61
N TYR A 340 -6.09 -5.48 -4.67
CA TYR A 340 -6.47 -6.79 -5.21
C TYR A 340 -6.60 -7.89 -4.15
N SER A 341 -6.20 -7.66 -2.91
CA SER A 341 -6.02 -8.73 -1.91
C SER A 341 -7.28 -9.52 -1.60
N MET A 342 -8.45 -8.88 -1.56
CA MET A 342 -9.72 -9.55 -1.27
C MET A 342 -10.49 -10.00 -2.49
N VAL A 343 -10.05 -9.66 -3.66
CA VAL A 343 -10.86 -9.84 -4.86
C VAL A 343 -10.59 -11.14 -5.60
N TYR A 344 -9.64 -11.92 -5.11
CA TYR A 344 -9.36 -13.25 -5.65
C TYR A 344 -9.95 -14.33 -4.77
N TYR A 345 -11.00 -15.01 -5.25
CA TYR A 345 -11.65 -16.11 -4.55
C TYR A 345 -10.67 -17.17 -4.04
N GLU A 346 -9.80 -17.62 -4.91
CA GLU A 346 -8.71 -18.49 -4.58
C GLU A 346 -7.53 -17.70 -4.06
N GLY A 347 -7.72 -16.68 -3.25
CA GLY A 347 -6.62 -15.91 -2.77
C GLY A 347 -5.44 -16.84 -2.54
N LYS A 348 -4.62 -17.01 -3.56
CA LYS A 348 -3.40 -17.78 -3.45
C LYS A 348 -2.54 -17.00 -2.49
N SER A 349 -2.79 -17.24 -1.25
CA SER A 349 -1.92 -16.86 -0.14
C SER A 349 -0.51 -17.37 -0.33
N ALA A 350 -0.33 -18.24 -1.27
CA ALA A 350 0.90 -18.95 -1.49
C ALA A 350 2.08 -18.05 -1.85
N HIS A 351 1.89 -16.80 -2.16
CA HIS A 351 2.98 -15.94 -2.57
C HIS A 351 2.97 -14.62 -1.82
N ILE A 352 3.77 -14.53 -0.79
CA ILE A 352 4.04 -13.25 -0.15
C ILE A 352 4.76 -12.36 -1.15
N PRO A 353 4.22 -11.18 -1.49
CA PRO A 353 4.73 -10.37 -2.60
C PRO A 353 6.22 -9.99 -2.49
N TYR A 354 6.74 -9.89 -1.27
CA TYR A 354 8.14 -9.51 -1.02
C TYR A 354 9.13 -10.69 -0.89
N TYR A 355 8.67 -11.92 -1.14
CA TYR A 355 9.50 -13.13 -1.03
C TYR A 355 10.77 -13.06 -1.91
N GLU A 356 10.62 -12.69 -3.18
CA GLU A 356 11.77 -12.58 -4.09
C GLU A 356 12.73 -11.45 -3.70
N MET A 357 12.24 -10.39 -3.08
CA MET A 357 13.08 -9.32 -2.53
C MET A 357 13.93 -9.81 -1.36
N MET A 358 13.36 -10.59 -0.44
CA MET A 358 14.11 -11.19 0.66
C MET A 358 15.20 -12.12 0.14
N LYS A 359 14.86 -12.99 -0.82
CA LYS A 359 15.85 -13.87 -1.49
C LYS A 359 16.97 -13.06 -2.11
N ALA A 360 16.64 -12.00 -2.86
CA ALA A 360 17.61 -11.13 -3.47
C ALA A 360 18.52 -10.47 -2.42
N SER A 361 17.98 -10.01 -1.28
CA SER A 361 18.75 -9.42 -0.20
C SER A 361 19.83 -10.37 0.33
N VAL A 362 19.47 -11.60 0.71
CA VAL A 362 20.43 -12.57 1.27
C VAL A 362 21.37 -13.19 0.25
N THR A 363 21.00 -13.24 -1.03
CA THR A 363 21.85 -13.87 -2.05
C THR A 363 22.78 -12.89 -2.76
N ARG A 364 22.36 -11.63 -2.89
CA ARG A 364 23.10 -10.61 -3.65
C ARG A 364 23.91 -9.68 -2.75
N TRP A 365 23.43 -9.40 -1.55
CA TRP A 365 24.07 -8.46 -0.61
C TRP A 365 24.14 -8.99 0.84
N PRO A 366 24.59 -10.25 1.07
CA PRO A 366 24.62 -10.79 2.43
C PRO A 366 25.46 -9.96 3.38
N ASN A 367 26.53 -9.35 2.89
CA ASN A 367 27.45 -8.53 3.70
C ASN A 367 26.86 -7.17 4.13
N SER A 368 25.68 -6.79 3.63
CA SER A 368 24.97 -5.58 4.05
C SER A 368 24.10 -5.82 5.30
N PHE A 369 23.95 -7.05 5.72
CA PHE A 369 23.21 -7.49 6.90
C PHE A 369 24.15 -8.15 7.91
N THR A 370 23.78 -8.11 9.18
CA THR A 370 24.51 -8.89 10.22
C THR A 370 24.23 -10.38 10.05
N ASP A 371 25.06 -11.24 10.64
CA ASP A 371 24.87 -12.69 10.60
C ASP A 371 23.53 -13.12 11.18
N ASP A 372 23.06 -12.45 12.24
CA ASP A 372 21.76 -12.69 12.86
C ASP A 372 20.61 -12.31 11.91
N GLU A 373 20.71 -11.16 11.25
CA GLU A 373 19.73 -10.71 10.26
C GLU A 373 19.69 -11.63 9.03
N VAL A 374 20.83 -12.12 8.58
CA VAL A 374 20.89 -13.11 7.50
C VAL A 374 20.23 -14.43 7.91
N ARG A 375 20.44 -14.88 9.15
CA ARG A 375 19.75 -16.07 9.69
C ARG A 375 18.25 -15.87 9.77
N GLU A 376 17.81 -14.72 10.31
CA GLU A 376 16.41 -14.33 10.38
C GLU A 376 15.74 -14.34 8.98
N LEU A 377 16.38 -13.69 8.00
CA LEU A 377 15.85 -13.61 6.64
C LEU A 377 15.79 -14.99 5.96
N LYS A 378 16.78 -15.86 6.17
CA LYS A 378 16.78 -17.23 5.64
C LYS A 378 15.64 -18.07 6.25
N GLN A 379 15.40 -17.94 7.55
CA GLN A 379 14.28 -18.62 8.22
C GLN A 379 12.95 -18.09 7.70
N LEU A 380 12.82 -16.77 7.57
CA LEU A 380 11.63 -16.14 7.05
C LEU A 380 11.31 -16.60 5.62
N ILE A 381 12.31 -16.68 4.74
CA ILE A 381 12.17 -17.19 3.36
C ILE A 381 11.60 -18.62 3.35
N VAL A 382 12.06 -19.48 4.27
CA VAL A 382 11.57 -20.85 4.37
C VAL A 382 10.12 -20.88 4.88
N GLU A 383 9.80 -20.10 5.90
CA GLU A 383 8.51 -20.14 6.56
C GLU A 383 7.41 -19.42 5.78
N VAL A 384 7.76 -18.32 5.11
CA VAL A 384 6.85 -17.56 4.23
C VAL A 384 6.40 -18.39 3.01
N GLY A 385 7.20 -19.33 2.57
CA GLY A 385 6.84 -20.27 1.52
C GLY A 385 5.83 -21.35 1.94
N LYS A 386 5.47 -21.38 3.22
CA LYS A 386 4.50 -22.33 3.79
C LYS A 386 3.37 -21.54 4.43
N ASP A 387 2.20 -21.69 4.27
CA ASP A 387 1.05 -20.90 4.78
C ASP A 387 1.01 -20.71 6.31
N ASN A 388 2.09 -20.99 7.03
CA ASN A 388 2.14 -20.92 8.48
C ASN A 388 3.51 -20.43 8.95
N ILE A 389 3.59 -19.16 9.33
CA ILE A 389 4.82 -18.54 9.83
C ILE A 389 4.86 -18.64 11.36
N ARG A 390 5.89 -19.32 11.87
CA ARG A 390 6.27 -19.30 13.28
C ARG A 390 7.69 -18.78 13.40
N MET A 391 7.84 -17.71 14.13
CA MET A 391 9.14 -17.07 14.37
C MET A 391 9.53 -17.22 15.84
N ASP A 392 9.55 -18.47 16.30
CA ASP A 392 9.98 -18.80 17.66
C ASP A 392 11.46 -18.43 17.84
N GLY A 393 11.78 -17.83 18.96
CA GLY A 393 13.15 -17.42 19.31
C GLY A 393 13.53 -16.01 18.84
N TYR A 394 12.67 -15.29 18.13
CA TYR A 394 12.87 -13.86 17.85
C TYR A 394 12.18 -12.98 18.89
N PRO A 395 12.69 -11.76 19.14
CA PRO A 395 12.08 -10.84 20.09
C PRO A 395 10.60 -10.57 19.77
N ALA A 396 9.79 -10.44 20.82
CA ALA A 396 8.42 -9.95 20.70
C ALA A 396 8.38 -8.61 19.95
N GLY A 397 7.30 -8.37 19.23
CA GLY A 397 7.16 -7.18 18.37
C GLY A 397 7.77 -7.30 16.97
N HIS A 398 8.60 -8.32 16.69
CA HIS A 398 9.01 -8.61 15.31
C HIS A 398 7.91 -9.36 14.54
N TYR A 399 7.31 -10.39 15.15
CA TYR A 399 6.33 -11.26 14.48
C TYR A 399 5.11 -11.62 15.35
N ASN A 400 5.25 -11.57 16.67
CA ASN A 400 4.18 -11.81 17.63
C ASN A 400 4.09 -10.67 18.62
N GLY A 401 2.95 -10.50 19.27
CA GLY A 401 2.64 -9.40 20.17
C GLY A 401 1.83 -8.33 19.47
N THR A 402 2.10 -7.08 19.78
CA THR A 402 1.39 -5.93 19.22
C THR A 402 2.34 -5.01 18.47
N ARG A 403 1.87 -4.39 17.39
CA ARG A 403 2.65 -3.43 16.61
C ARG A 403 1.77 -2.27 16.15
N TRP A 404 2.26 -1.06 16.38
CA TRP A 404 1.68 0.18 15.89
C TRP A 404 2.40 0.66 14.64
N PHE A 405 1.67 0.78 13.53
CA PHE A 405 2.15 1.30 12.26
C PHE A 405 1.71 2.75 12.14
N TYR A 406 2.54 3.65 12.62
CA TYR A 406 2.19 5.06 12.80
C TYR A 406 2.09 5.88 11.51
N ASN A 407 2.60 5.37 10.38
CA ASN A 407 2.42 6.01 9.08
C ASN A 407 1.18 5.51 8.33
N ASN A 408 0.67 4.33 8.70
CA ASN A 408 -0.52 3.74 8.09
C ASN A 408 -1.75 3.76 9.00
N ASP A 409 -1.60 4.27 10.23
CA ASP A 409 -2.64 4.30 11.25
C ASP A 409 -3.23 2.90 11.57
N ASP A 410 -2.37 1.87 11.61
CA ASP A 410 -2.76 0.47 11.83
C ASP A 410 -2.25 -0.05 13.17
N LEU A 411 -3.12 -0.70 13.95
CA LEU A 411 -2.74 -1.46 15.12
C LEU A 411 -2.99 -2.94 14.87
N ILE A 412 -1.96 -3.77 15.09
CA ILE A 412 -2.05 -5.22 14.95
C ILE A 412 -1.64 -5.90 16.24
N LYS A 413 -2.40 -6.93 16.60
CA LYS A 413 -2.04 -7.93 17.59
C LYS A 413 -2.08 -9.30 16.94
N ARG A 414 -1.01 -10.08 17.13
CA ARG A 414 -0.96 -11.44 16.61
C ARG A 414 -0.15 -12.38 17.51
N ASN A 415 -0.53 -13.64 17.46
CA ASN A 415 0.21 -14.76 18.04
C ASN A 415 -0.03 -16.03 17.20
N ALA A 416 0.32 -17.22 17.72
CA ALA A 416 0.10 -18.48 17.01
C ALA A 416 -1.39 -18.82 16.79
N ASP A 417 -2.29 -18.31 17.64
CA ASP A 417 -3.69 -18.75 17.73
C ASP A 417 -4.66 -17.78 17.08
N TYR A 418 -4.32 -16.47 17.04
CA TYR A 418 -5.18 -15.46 16.44
C TYR A 418 -4.42 -14.21 15.94
N TYR A 419 -5.12 -13.46 15.13
CA TYR A 419 -4.71 -12.20 14.57
C TYR A 419 -5.86 -11.18 14.69
N MET A 420 -5.52 -9.97 15.06
CA MET A 420 -6.41 -8.81 15.12
C MET A 420 -5.75 -7.63 14.46
N LEU A 421 -6.42 -7.01 13.51
CA LEU A 421 -6.02 -5.77 12.87
C LEU A 421 -7.09 -4.72 13.12
N VAL A 422 -6.65 -3.49 13.41
CA VAL A 422 -7.46 -2.27 13.35
C VAL A 422 -6.83 -1.32 12.37
N ASN A 423 -7.57 -0.96 11.32
CA ASN A 423 -7.14 -0.06 10.26
C ASN A 423 -7.91 1.26 10.35
N MET A 424 -7.22 2.32 10.70
CA MET A 424 -7.79 3.65 11.00
C MET A 424 -7.38 4.67 9.93
N ALA A 425 -7.83 5.91 10.08
CA ALA A 425 -7.46 7.03 9.22
C ALA A 425 -7.15 8.29 10.03
N SER A 426 -6.20 9.04 9.50
CA SER A 426 -6.00 10.47 9.81
C SER A 426 -5.85 11.22 8.49
N ASN A 427 -5.84 12.54 8.51
CA ASN A 427 -5.59 13.32 7.30
C ASN A 427 -4.14 13.20 6.78
N ARG A 428 -3.32 12.37 7.42
CA ARG A 428 -1.93 12.06 7.04
C ARG A 428 -1.79 10.81 6.18
N CYS A 429 -2.77 9.88 6.24
CA CYS A 429 -2.72 8.62 5.54
C CYS A 429 -4.05 8.34 4.87
N ASP A 430 -3.98 7.92 3.61
CA ASP A 430 -5.16 7.65 2.78
C ASP A 430 -5.50 6.16 2.77
N GLY A 431 -6.79 5.87 2.74
CA GLY A 431 -7.28 4.56 2.36
C GLY A 431 -7.01 4.26 0.89
N LEU A 432 -7.32 3.05 0.47
CA LEU A 432 -7.07 2.61 -0.90
C LEU A 432 -7.95 3.36 -1.90
N GLU A 433 -7.43 3.56 -3.08
CA GLU A 433 -8.15 4.09 -4.23
C GLU A 433 -9.29 3.18 -4.68
N SER A 434 -10.35 3.78 -5.19
CA SER A 434 -11.47 3.12 -5.85
C SER A 434 -11.42 3.41 -7.35
N ALA A 435 -10.77 2.53 -8.11
CA ALA A 435 -10.57 2.70 -9.54
C ALA A 435 -11.45 1.75 -10.34
N ASN A 436 -12.14 2.27 -11.33
CA ASN A 436 -13.25 1.66 -12.11
C ASN A 436 -13.05 0.27 -12.70
N ASN A 437 -11.90 -0.34 -12.66
CA ASN A 437 -11.66 -1.65 -13.26
C ASN A 437 -11.22 -2.69 -12.24
N PHE A 438 -11.34 -2.39 -10.95
CA PHE A 438 -10.84 -3.21 -9.86
C PHE A 438 -11.96 -3.56 -8.87
N ALA A 439 -11.74 -3.38 -7.61
CA ALA A 439 -12.70 -3.61 -6.54
C ALA A 439 -13.24 -2.26 -6.02
N ASP A 440 -13.86 -1.51 -6.90
CA ASP A 440 -14.21 -0.11 -6.69
C ASP A 440 -14.96 0.16 -5.40
N GLU A 441 -15.98 -0.65 -5.15
CA GLU A 441 -16.87 -0.44 -4.03
C GLU A 441 -16.22 -0.81 -2.69
N TYR A 442 -15.32 -1.81 -2.70
CA TYR A 442 -14.70 -2.31 -1.50
C TYR A 442 -13.75 -1.30 -0.86
N ASN A 443 -12.93 -0.66 -1.68
CA ASN A 443 -11.87 0.22 -1.19
C ASN A 443 -12.41 1.52 -0.57
N ILE A 444 -13.67 1.87 -0.80
CA ILE A 444 -14.32 3.04 -0.20
C ILE A 444 -14.26 2.99 1.34
N TYR A 445 -14.35 1.81 1.93
CA TYR A 445 -14.46 1.64 3.39
C TYR A 445 -13.16 1.23 4.08
N THR A 446 -12.05 1.16 3.36
CA THR A 446 -10.75 0.99 4.01
C THR A 446 -10.41 2.22 4.84
N ASN A 447 -9.72 2.05 5.95
CA ASN A 447 -9.32 3.07 6.91
C ASN A 447 -10.47 3.69 7.77
N ASP A 448 -11.65 3.09 7.79
CA ASP A 448 -12.80 3.59 8.58
C ASP A 448 -12.89 3.01 9.99
N GLY A 449 -11.79 2.51 10.53
CA GLY A 449 -11.76 1.69 11.73
C GLY A 449 -12.10 0.23 11.42
N LEU A 450 -11.73 -0.19 10.22
CA LEU A 450 -11.90 -1.56 9.73
C LEU A 450 -11.14 -2.53 10.64
N THR A 451 -11.81 -3.62 11.04
CA THR A 451 -11.19 -4.67 11.87
C THR A 451 -11.19 -6.00 11.16
N TYR A 452 -10.14 -6.79 11.37
CA TYR A 452 -10.07 -8.17 10.92
C TYR A 452 -9.65 -9.08 12.05
N PHE A 453 -10.37 -10.19 12.20
CA PHE A 453 -10.12 -11.23 13.20
C PHE A 453 -9.90 -12.55 12.49
N GLN A 454 -8.73 -13.16 12.66
CA GLN A 454 -8.35 -14.38 11.97
C GLN A 454 -7.83 -15.45 12.93
N ARG A 455 -8.20 -16.68 12.72
CA ARG A 455 -7.62 -17.88 13.33
C ARG A 455 -7.03 -18.81 12.27
N LYS A 456 -7.74 -18.97 11.16
CA LYS A 456 -7.41 -19.89 10.07
C LYS A 456 -6.87 -19.17 8.83
N GLY A 457 -7.11 -17.87 8.72
CA GLY A 457 -6.70 -17.06 7.57
C GLY A 457 -7.66 -17.10 6.37
N ASP A 458 -8.83 -17.71 6.53
CA ASP A 458 -9.85 -17.82 5.46
C ASP A 458 -11.24 -17.28 5.84
N GLU A 459 -11.35 -16.65 7.00
CA GLU A 459 -12.61 -16.17 7.58
C GLU A 459 -13.35 -15.16 6.67
N TYR A 460 -12.63 -14.40 5.85
CA TYR A 460 -13.25 -13.40 4.96
C TYR A 460 -13.15 -13.76 3.48
N ARG A 461 -12.12 -14.48 3.07
CA ARG A 461 -11.79 -14.71 1.65
C ARG A 461 -12.93 -15.27 0.81
N LYS A 462 -13.66 -16.23 1.37
CA LYS A 462 -14.69 -16.95 0.64
C LYS A 462 -16.02 -16.22 0.52
N VAL A 463 -16.19 -15.15 1.29
CA VAL A 463 -17.47 -14.46 1.41
C VAL A 463 -17.46 -13.03 0.88
N ILE A 464 -16.33 -12.56 0.36
CA ILE A 464 -16.19 -11.17 -0.08
C ILE A 464 -17.24 -10.76 -1.14
N GLY A 465 -17.60 -11.64 -2.03
CA GLY A 465 -18.63 -11.39 -3.05
C GLY A 465 -20.05 -11.27 -2.49
N ALA A 466 -20.27 -11.77 -1.28
CA ALA A 466 -21.56 -11.77 -0.59
C ALA A 466 -21.64 -10.74 0.54
N MET A 467 -20.52 -10.10 0.90
CA MET A 467 -20.48 -9.10 1.97
C MET A 467 -21.24 -7.82 1.56
N ASP A 468 -21.94 -7.27 2.54
CA ASP A 468 -22.42 -5.89 2.48
C ASP A 468 -21.26 -4.94 2.77
N LEU A 469 -20.87 -4.14 1.80
CA LEU A 469 -19.71 -3.25 1.92
C LEU A 469 -19.93 -2.09 2.90
N THR A 470 -21.18 -1.77 3.20
CA THR A 470 -21.52 -0.78 4.23
C THR A 470 -21.48 -1.36 5.63
N ALA A 471 -21.23 -2.66 5.74
CA ALA A 471 -21.20 -3.42 7.00
C ALA A 471 -19.89 -4.22 7.14
N LEU A 472 -18.78 -3.73 6.61
CA LEU A 472 -17.48 -4.34 6.88
C LEU A 472 -17.15 -4.29 8.38
N PRO A 473 -16.42 -5.27 8.93
CA PRO A 473 -16.14 -5.31 10.36
C PRO A 473 -15.49 -4.01 10.85
N GLY A 474 -15.91 -3.50 11.98
CA GLY A 474 -15.38 -2.31 12.65
C GLY A 474 -15.90 -0.99 12.12
N ILE A 475 -16.45 -0.90 10.91
CA ILE A 475 -16.88 0.39 10.33
C ILE A 475 -18.20 0.89 10.93
N THR A 476 -18.36 2.22 10.91
CA THR A 476 -19.62 2.91 11.22
C THR A 476 -20.10 3.59 9.94
N ALA A 477 -21.22 3.11 9.41
CA ALA A 477 -21.71 3.55 8.09
C ALA A 477 -23.24 3.54 8.01
N ARG A 478 -23.77 4.19 6.98
CA ARG A 478 -25.20 4.19 6.66
C ARG A 478 -25.59 2.91 5.92
N GLU A 479 -26.65 2.26 6.36
CA GLU A 479 -27.24 1.12 5.68
C GLU A 479 -27.73 1.50 4.27
N GLY A 480 -27.51 0.62 3.31
CA GLY A 480 -27.98 0.81 1.92
C GLY A 480 -27.12 1.77 1.10
N GLN A 481 -26.00 2.21 1.62
CA GLN A 481 -25.09 3.12 0.93
C GLN A 481 -24.42 2.50 -0.29
N GLU A 482 -24.36 1.16 -0.36
CA GLU A 482 -23.89 0.41 -1.54
C GLU A 482 -24.73 0.68 -2.81
N LYS A 483 -25.94 1.24 -2.65
CA LYS A 483 -26.80 1.65 -3.76
C LYS A 483 -26.44 3.02 -4.31
N LEU A 484 -25.61 3.78 -3.63
CA LEU A 484 -25.08 5.04 -4.12
C LEU A 484 -24.15 4.79 -5.29
N LYS A 485 -24.04 5.77 -6.21
CA LYS A 485 -23.14 5.62 -7.34
C LYS A 485 -21.73 5.34 -6.88
N PRO A 486 -21.04 4.35 -7.44
CA PRO A 486 -19.65 4.10 -7.13
C PRO A 486 -18.82 5.33 -7.47
N PHE A 487 -17.94 5.72 -6.57
CA PHE A 487 -16.99 6.80 -6.79
C PHE A 487 -15.72 6.24 -7.43
N THR A 488 -15.30 6.84 -8.52
CA THR A 488 -13.94 6.65 -9.01
C THR A 488 -13.05 7.65 -8.32
N ASN A 489 -12.21 7.18 -7.43
CA ASN A 489 -11.26 8.00 -6.72
C ASN A 489 -9.87 7.33 -6.70
N TRP A 490 -8.91 7.94 -7.39
CA TRP A 490 -7.54 7.45 -7.50
C TRP A 490 -6.67 7.75 -6.27
N ARG A 491 -7.19 8.49 -5.30
CA ARG A 491 -6.47 8.85 -4.08
C ARG A 491 -7.04 8.22 -2.82
N GLY A 492 -8.21 7.58 -2.94
CA GLY A 492 -8.91 7.03 -1.79
C GLY A 492 -9.56 8.09 -0.92
N PHE A 493 -9.91 7.71 0.28
CA PHE A 493 -10.55 8.54 1.29
C PHE A 493 -9.68 8.60 2.55
N THR A 494 -9.89 9.63 3.36
CA THR A 494 -9.14 9.87 4.59
C THR A 494 -10.06 10.44 5.66
N SER A 495 -9.56 10.65 6.88
CA SER A 495 -10.27 11.44 7.88
C SER A 495 -9.97 12.93 7.69
N LYS A 496 -10.95 13.78 7.98
CA LYS A 496 -10.78 15.23 8.08
C LYS A 496 -9.82 15.63 9.21
N HIS A 497 -9.70 14.78 10.23
CA HIS A 497 -8.98 15.08 11.46
C HIS A 497 -7.55 14.55 11.43
N ASN A 498 -6.63 15.35 12.00
CA ASN A 498 -5.25 14.95 12.24
C ASN A 498 -5.12 14.25 13.59
N PHE A 499 -5.86 13.14 13.79
CA PHE A 499 -5.81 12.40 15.04
C PHE A 499 -5.96 10.91 14.77
N ALA A 500 -4.87 10.17 14.80
CA ALA A 500 -4.82 8.70 14.87
C ALA A 500 -3.53 8.30 15.58
N GLY A 501 -3.64 7.45 16.58
CA GLY A 501 -2.49 7.02 17.37
C GLY A 501 -2.68 5.65 17.96
N GLY A 502 -1.55 5.00 18.30
CA GLY A 502 -1.53 3.72 18.99
C GLY A 502 -0.36 3.64 19.99
N ALA A 503 -0.62 3.12 21.19
CA ALA A 503 0.38 2.92 22.23
C ALA A 503 0.56 1.43 22.52
N THR A 504 1.81 0.98 22.47
CA THR A 504 2.23 -0.39 22.79
C THR A 504 3.71 -0.44 23.09
N ASP A 505 4.15 -1.45 23.84
CA ASP A 505 5.55 -1.82 24.01
C ASP A 505 5.95 -3.06 23.20
N GLY A 506 5.04 -3.56 22.33
CA GLY A 506 5.20 -4.80 21.57
C GLY A 506 4.68 -6.04 22.29
N GLY A 507 4.15 -5.91 23.53
CA GLY A 507 3.63 -6.99 24.35
C GLY A 507 2.19 -7.43 23.99
N GLN A 508 1.47 -7.84 25.03
CA GLN A 508 0.11 -8.37 24.86
C GLN A 508 -0.98 -7.29 24.92
N ASN A 509 -0.66 -6.10 25.41
CA ASN A 509 -1.59 -5.01 25.60
C ASN A 509 -1.26 -3.88 24.63
N ALA A 510 -2.30 -3.26 24.09
CA ALA A 510 -2.15 -2.12 23.18
C ALA A 510 -3.46 -1.35 23.07
N VAL A 511 -3.36 -0.08 22.81
CA VAL A 511 -4.51 0.79 22.61
C VAL A 511 -4.31 1.65 21.38
N ALA A 512 -5.39 1.90 20.63
CA ALA A 512 -5.39 2.85 19.52
C ALA A 512 -6.69 3.64 19.49
N GLY A 513 -6.64 4.83 18.88
CA GLY A 513 -7.83 5.64 18.68
C GLY A 513 -7.65 6.68 17.60
N PHE A 514 -8.79 7.07 17.01
CA PHE A 514 -8.84 8.09 15.96
C PHE A 514 -10.17 8.83 15.95
N ILE A 515 -10.21 9.95 15.25
CA ILE A 515 -11.45 10.69 15.00
C ILE A 515 -11.87 10.41 13.55
N PHE A 516 -13.01 9.78 13.40
CA PHE A 516 -13.58 9.40 12.12
C PHE A 516 -14.53 10.48 11.60
N GLU A 517 -14.23 11.05 10.44
CA GLU A 517 -15.10 11.90 9.62
C GLU A 517 -14.51 11.84 8.19
N LYS A 518 -15.13 11.04 7.32
CA LYS A 518 -14.58 10.72 6.01
C LYS A 518 -14.61 11.90 5.05
N VAL A 519 -13.49 12.10 4.36
CA VAL A 519 -13.36 13.09 3.28
C VAL A 519 -12.57 12.50 2.10
N ASP A 520 -12.72 13.11 0.94
CA ASP A 520 -11.95 12.75 -0.25
C ASP A 520 -10.49 13.18 -0.12
N ALA A 521 -9.55 12.24 -0.24
CA ALA A 521 -8.12 12.51 -0.13
C ALA A 521 -7.57 13.37 -1.29
N MET A 522 -8.23 13.43 -2.44
CA MET A 522 -7.84 14.30 -3.56
C MET A 522 -7.88 15.78 -3.20
N THR A 523 -8.71 16.18 -2.23
CA THR A 523 -8.81 17.57 -1.80
C THR A 523 -7.58 18.05 -1.04
N ARG A 524 -6.79 17.14 -0.45
CA ARG A 524 -5.56 17.46 0.30
C ARG A 524 -4.48 18.11 -0.56
N GLU A 525 -4.33 17.73 -1.82
CA GLU A 525 -3.27 18.21 -2.69
C GLU A 525 -3.52 19.62 -3.22
N ARG A 526 -4.71 20.15 -3.05
CA ARG A 526 -5.04 21.52 -3.47
C ARG A 526 -4.74 22.46 -2.30
N LYS A 527 -3.63 23.16 -2.36
CA LYS A 527 -3.17 24.11 -1.34
C LYS A 527 -4.17 25.24 -1.02
N ASP A 528 -5.15 25.46 -1.88
CA ASP A 528 -6.12 26.54 -1.90
C ASP A 528 -7.55 26.09 -1.57
N VAL A 529 -7.78 24.80 -1.40
CA VAL A 529 -9.08 24.29 -1.01
C VAL A 529 -9.03 23.93 0.46
N ASN A 530 -9.67 24.73 1.28
CA ASN A 530 -10.17 24.22 2.57
C ASN A 530 -10.92 22.93 2.25
N ILE A 531 -10.59 21.84 2.94
CA ILE A 531 -11.29 20.56 2.81
C ILE A 531 -12.74 20.77 3.25
N ILE A 532 -13.54 21.32 2.38
CA ILE A 532 -14.92 21.73 2.67
C ILE A 532 -15.93 20.76 2.06
N ASN A 533 -15.51 19.90 1.16
CA ASN A 533 -16.44 18.90 0.68
C ASN A 533 -16.41 17.70 1.62
N PRO A 534 -17.38 17.64 2.54
CA PRO A 534 -17.72 16.37 3.09
C PRO A 534 -18.21 15.57 1.92
N VAL A 535 -17.33 14.82 1.35
CA VAL A 535 -17.90 13.79 0.58
C VAL A 535 -18.39 12.84 1.58
N ALA A 536 -19.59 12.75 1.57
CA ALA A 536 -19.95 11.46 1.59
C ALA A 536 -19.93 10.70 2.87
N PHE A 537 -21.00 10.26 3.10
CA PHE A 537 -21.39 9.23 4.02
C PHE A 537 -21.76 9.79 5.39
N GLY A 538 -21.57 11.08 5.59
CA GLY A 538 -22.20 11.88 6.64
C GLY A 538 -22.17 11.31 8.04
N VAL A 539 -21.07 10.64 8.43
CA VAL A 539 -20.94 10.08 9.78
C VAL A 539 -19.67 10.57 10.45
N LYS A 540 -19.79 10.96 11.71
CA LYS A 540 -18.68 11.31 12.59
C LYS A 540 -18.71 10.46 13.85
N ALA A 541 -17.53 10.03 14.34
CA ALA A 541 -17.37 9.31 15.60
C ALA A 541 -15.95 9.44 16.15
N TYR A 542 -15.79 9.38 17.47
CA TYR A 542 -14.54 9.15 18.17
C TYR A 542 -14.44 7.67 18.49
N LYS A 543 -13.44 6.99 17.95
CA LYS A 543 -13.35 5.53 18.01
C LYS A 543 -12.04 5.11 18.65
N SER A 544 -12.09 4.19 19.61
CA SER A 544 -10.93 3.62 20.27
C SER A 544 -11.03 2.10 20.39
N TYR A 545 -9.86 1.47 20.39
CA TYR A 545 -9.70 0.02 20.44
C TYR A 545 -8.66 -0.33 21.50
N PHE A 546 -9.02 -1.22 22.41
CA PHE A 546 -8.25 -1.62 23.58
C PHE A 546 -7.97 -3.11 23.51
N MET A 547 -6.73 -3.52 23.38
CA MET A 547 -6.32 -4.91 23.27
C MET A 547 -5.74 -5.39 24.59
N LEU A 548 -6.58 -5.94 25.44
CA LEU A 548 -6.27 -6.37 26.79
C LEU A 548 -6.29 -7.91 26.88
N GLY A 549 -5.13 -8.55 27.00
CA GLY A 549 -5.05 -10.01 26.97
C GLY A 549 -5.73 -10.57 25.70
N ASP A 550 -6.61 -11.56 25.83
CA ASP A 550 -7.33 -12.14 24.69
C ASP A 550 -8.60 -11.36 24.28
N TYR A 551 -8.77 -10.14 24.78
CA TYR A 551 -9.92 -9.30 24.47
C TYR A 551 -9.50 -8.10 23.64
N MET A 552 -10.37 -7.72 22.71
CA MET A 552 -10.39 -6.38 22.14
C MET A 552 -11.70 -5.71 22.56
N ILE A 553 -11.60 -4.51 23.14
CA ILE A 553 -12.74 -3.69 23.47
C ILE A 553 -12.75 -2.52 22.49
N ALA A 554 -13.86 -2.32 21.79
CA ALA A 554 -14.06 -1.17 20.92
C ALA A 554 -15.07 -0.22 21.56
N LEU A 555 -14.70 1.05 21.64
CA LEU A 555 -15.55 2.13 22.14
C LEU A 555 -15.77 3.17 21.06
N GLY A 556 -16.96 3.75 21.06
CA GLY A 556 -17.29 4.89 20.23
C GLY A 556 -18.10 5.92 21.01
N ALA A 557 -17.86 7.19 20.73
CA ALA A 557 -18.60 8.32 21.29
C ALA A 557 -18.80 9.40 20.23
N GLY A 558 -19.79 10.26 20.44
CA GLY A 558 -20.11 11.33 19.49
C GLY A 558 -20.56 10.80 18.13
N VAL A 559 -21.14 9.61 18.09
CA VAL A 559 -21.67 9.04 16.84
C VAL A 559 -22.80 9.91 16.34
N THR A 560 -22.59 10.54 15.21
CA THR A 560 -23.53 11.55 14.67
C THR A 560 -23.75 11.32 13.18
N ASN A 561 -25.03 11.23 12.80
CA ASN A 561 -25.42 11.29 11.39
C ASN A 561 -25.43 12.76 10.93
N LEU A 562 -24.51 13.13 10.07
CA LEU A 562 -24.38 14.49 9.52
C LEU A 562 -25.35 14.78 8.37
N GLU A 563 -26.04 13.74 7.86
CA GLU A 563 -26.99 13.82 6.73
C GLU A 563 -28.27 13.04 7.07
N PRO A 564 -29.05 13.48 8.10
CA PRO A 564 -30.23 12.74 8.57
C PRO A 564 -31.38 12.69 7.56
N GLU A 565 -31.35 13.53 6.54
CA GLU A 565 -32.30 13.53 5.42
C GLU A 565 -32.14 12.31 4.49
N GLN A 566 -30.97 11.69 4.45
CA GLN A 566 -30.73 10.51 3.63
C GLN A 566 -31.37 9.27 4.27
N GLU A 567 -31.87 8.36 3.43
CA GLU A 567 -32.41 7.09 3.87
C GLU A 567 -31.33 6.17 4.48
N GLY A 568 -31.75 5.24 5.32
CA GLY A 568 -30.93 4.24 5.99
C GLY A 568 -30.53 4.64 7.42
N THR A 569 -30.33 3.64 8.26
CA THR A 569 -29.86 3.80 9.64
C THR A 569 -28.33 3.81 9.69
N ILE A 570 -27.78 4.48 10.70
CA ILE A 570 -26.35 4.39 11.00
C ILE A 570 -26.11 3.11 11.82
N ARG A 571 -25.15 2.31 11.41
CA ARG A 571 -24.75 1.08 12.08
C ARG A 571 -23.26 1.02 12.33
N THR A 572 -22.86 0.48 13.48
CA THR A 572 -21.49 0.06 13.73
C THR A 572 -21.42 -1.47 13.65
N THR A 573 -20.72 -2.00 12.68
CA THR A 573 -20.58 -3.44 12.50
C THR A 573 -19.48 -3.96 13.42
N MET A 574 -19.82 -4.94 14.28
CA MET A 574 -18.85 -5.63 15.10
C MET A 574 -18.11 -6.68 14.27
N GLU A 575 -18.88 -7.40 13.42
CA GLU A 575 -18.35 -8.45 12.56
C GLU A 575 -19.25 -8.70 11.34
N GLN A 576 -18.62 -9.04 10.23
CA GLN A 576 -19.24 -9.68 9.07
C GLN A 576 -18.23 -10.68 8.49
N THR A 577 -18.46 -11.96 8.66
CA THR A 577 -17.50 -13.01 8.36
C THR A 577 -18.20 -14.26 7.81
N ALA A 578 -17.44 -15.22 7.30
CA ALA A 578 -17.99 -16.51 6.90
C ALA A 578 -18.67 -17.20 8.10
N HIS A 579 -19.90 -17.64 7.90
CA HIS A 579 -20.58 -18.49 8.86
C HIS A 579 -19.99 -19.91 8.73
N GLN A 580 -19.18 -20.29 9.71
CA GLN A 580 -18.51 -21.59 9.76
C GLN A 580 -18.80 -22.26 11.10
N GLY A 581 -19.42 -23.44 11.06
CA GLY A 581 -19.76 -24.19 12.27
C GLY A 581 -20.96 -23.63 13.03
N LYS A 582 -21.11 -24.08 14.27
CA LYS A 582 -22.26 -23.75 15.10
C LYS A 582 -22.13 -22.35 15.69
N VAL A 583 -23.22 -21.58 15.65
CA VAL A 583 -23.34 -20.31 16.37
C VAL A 583 -24.17 -20.53 17.64
N THR A 584 -23.66 -20.04 18.76
CA THR A 584 -24.34 -20.14 20.06
C THR A 584 -24.34 -18.79 20.78
N LEU A 585 -25.31 -18.61 21.68
CA LEU A 585 -25.33 -17.47 22.59
C LEU A 585 -24.80 -17.89 23.96
N TYR A 586 -24.17 -16.97 24.69
CA TYR A 586 -23.70 -17.23 26.07
C TYR A 586 -24.01 -16.05 26.99
N ASP A 587 -24.70 -16.36 28.11
CA ASP A 587 -25.16 -15.34 29.09
C ASP A 587 -24.22 -15.18 30.30
N GLY A 588 -23.03 -15.76 30.23
CA GLY A 588 -22.05 -15.80 31.33
C GLY A 588 -22.29 -17.03 32.27
N LYS A 589 -23.33 -17.84 32.02
CA LYS A 589 -23.65 -19.05 32.81
C LYS A 589 -23.89 -20.26 31.93
N LYS A 590 -24.68 -20.12 30.88
CA LYS A 590 -25.09 -21.22 30.00
C LYS A 590 -25.06 -20.79 28.54
N GLN A 591 -24.88 -21.75 27.70
CA GLN A 591 -25.04 -21.58 26.25
C GLN A 591 -26.52 -21.75 25.87
N LEU A 592 -26.96 -20.96 24.90
CA LEU A 592 -28.32 -20.91 24.39
C LEU A 592 -28.29 -21.03 22.86
N GLU A 593 -29.31 -21.62 22.28
CA GLU A 593 -29.49 -21.68 20.83
C GLU A 593 -30.12 -20.38 20.34
N PRO A 594 -29.62 -19.78 19.23
CA PRO A 594 -30.24 -18.62 18.61
C PRO A 594 -31.56 -19.00 17.92
N SER A 595 -32.49 -18.05 17.81
CA SER A 595 -33.63 -18.15 16.94
C SER A 595 -33.23 -17.99 15.46
N SER A 596 -34.08 -18.44 14.53
CA SER A 596 -33.90 -18.12 13.11
C SER A 596 -34.07 -16.62 12.86
N GLY A 597 -33.31 -16.09 11.89
CA GLY A 597 -33.34 -14.67 11.49
C GLY A 597 -32.55 -13.76 12.41
N VAL A 598 -33.00 -12.51 12.54
CA VAL A 598 -32.32 -11.48 13.34
C VAL A 598 -32.58 -11.69 14.84
N ASN A 599 -31.52 -11.75 15.62
CA ASN A 599 -31.55 -11.94 17.06
C ASN A 599 -31.00 -10.71 17.78
N SER A 600 -31.64 -10.31 18.88
CA SER A 600 -31.10 -9.23 19.75
C SER A 600 -30.04 -9.78 20.70
N LEU A 601 -28.95 -9.08 20.84
CA LEU A 601 -27.86 -9.36 21.79
C LEU A 601 -28.05 -8.66 23.15
N ILE A 602 -29.04 -7.76 23.25
CA ILE A 602 -29.36 -7.05 24.48
C ILE A 602 -30.81 -7.38 24.86
N ASN A 603 -30.99 -7.95 26.04
CA ASN A 603 -32.31 -8.29 26.58
C ASN A 603 -32.42 -7.80 28.02
N LYS A 604 -33.38 -6.89 28.28
CA LYS A 604 -33.61 -6.29 29.60
C LYS A 604 -32.33 -5.75 30.26
N GLY A 605 -31.50 -5.05 29.48
CA GLY A 605 -30.25 -4.45 29.95
C GLY A 605 -29.11 -5.45 30.22
N LYS A 606 -29.25 -6.70 29.79
CA LYS A 606 -28.19 -7.71 29.84
C LYS A 606 -27.74 -8.05 28.45
N SER A 607 -26.43 -8.14 28.28
CA SER A 607 -25.81 -8.56 27.02
C SER A 607 -25.55 -10.06 26.95
N LEU A 608 -25.56 -10.55 25.73
CA LEU A 608 -25.19 -11.91 25.38
C LEU A 608 -23.94 -11.88 24.52
N TRP A 609 -23.07 -12.84 24.73
CA TRP A 609 -22.04 -13.18 23.76
C TRP A 609 -22.69 -13.98 22.62
N VAL A 610 -22.41 -13.60 21.37
CA VAL A 610 -22.61 -14.48 20.21
C VAL A 610 -21.26 -15.06 19.86
N MET A 611 -21.21 -16.38 19.72
CA MET A 611 -19.98 -17.16 19.53
C MET A 611 -20.14 -18.06 18.31
N GLN A 612 -19.13 -18.10 17.48
CA GLN A 612 -19.02 -19.03 16.38
C GLN A 612 -17.97 -20.11 16.72
N GLU A 613 -18.30 -21.36 16.51
CA GLU A 613 -17.40 -22.48 16.74
C GLU A 613 -16.12 -22.34 15.93
N GLY A 614 -14.96 -22.39 16.62
CA GLY A 614 -13.65 -22.19 16.01
C GLY A 614 -13.39 -20.76 15.50
N GLY A 615 -14.28 -19.82 15.82
CA GLY A 615 -14.18 -18.40 15.52
C GLY A 615 -13.93 -17.54 16.76
N PHE A 616 -14.49 -16.35 16.76
CA PHE A 616 -14.44 -15.38 17.84
C PHE A 616 -15.80 -15.27 18.53
N ALA A 617 -15.81 -14.59 19.69
CA ALA A 617 -17.05 -14.23 20.38
C ALA A 617 -17.21 -12.71 20.41
N TYR A 618 -18.44 -12.21 20.29
CA TYR A 618 -18.77 -10.79 20.24
C TYR A 618 -19.87 -10.46 21.24
N MET A 619 -19.72 -9.37 21.99
CA MET A 619 -20.69 -8.94 22.98
C MET A 619 -20.82 -7.42 23.02
N PRO A 620 -22.03 -6.84 22.86
CA PRO A 620 -22.23 -5.41 23.12
C PRO A 620 -22.09 -5.09 24.62
N LEU A 621 -21.58 -3.91 24.94
CA LEU A 621 -21.53 -3.39 26.31
C LEU A 621 -22.80 -2.56 26.58
N PRO A 622 -23.73 -3.03 27.41
CA PRO A 622 -25.06 -2.44 27.54
C PRO A 622 -25.06 -1.06 28.19
N GLU A 623 -23.95 -0.69 28.83
CA GLU A 623 -23.76 0.66 29.41
C GLU A 623 -23.64 1.74 28.32
N PHE A 624 -23.20 1.35 27.10
CA PHE A 624 -22.93 2.28 25.99
C PHE A 624 -23.70 1.93 24.73
N THR A 625 -24.34 0.77 24.69
CA THR A 625 -25.02 0.24 23.50
C THR A 625 -26.45 -0.12 23.85
N SER A 626 -27.39 0.57 23.21
CA SER A 626 -28.82 0.33 23.47
C SER A 626 -29.41 -0.80 22.61
N LYS A 627 -28.94 -0.94 21.38
CA LYS A 627 -29.44 -1.92 20.40
C LYS A 627 -28.29 -2.63 19.69
N ALA A 628 -28.25 -3.92 19.80
CA ALA A 628 -27.29 -4.74 19.05
C ALA A 628 -27.95 -6.04 18.61
N PHE A 629 -27.58 -6.48 17.43
CA PHE A 629 -28.19 -7.61 16.76
C PHE A 629 -27.15 -8.51 16.09
N PHE A 630 -27.56 -9.72 15.77
CA PHE A 630 -26.84 -10.61 14.85
C PHE A 630 -27.79 -11.42 14.00
N CYS A 631 -27.30 -11.91 12.88
CA CYS A 631 -27.99 -12.92 12.07
C CYS A 631 -26.97 -13.80 11.35
N CYS A 632 -27.43 -15.03 11.06
CA CYS A 632 -26.79 -15.92 10.10
C CYS A 632 -27.65 -15.95 8.86
N GLU A 633 -27.11 -15.66 7.70
CA GLU A 633 -27.86 -15.58 6.47
C GLU A 633 -27.06 -16.10 5.27
N THR A 634 -27.75 -16.63 4.28
CA THR A 634 -27.17 -17.01 2.99
C THR A 634 -27.40 -15.85 2.02
N ARG A 635 -26.35 -15.38 1.35
CA ARG A 635 -26.40 -14.26 0.41
C ARG A 635 -25.86 -14.65 -0.97
N PRO A 636 -26.33 -13.99 -2.06
CA PRO A 636 -25.70 -14.11 -3.37
C PRO A 636 -24.23 -13.69 -3.30
N ASN A 637 -23.37 -14.47 -3.94
CA ASN A 637 -21.92 -14.24 -3.92
C ASN A 637 -21.46 -13.63 -5.26
N GLU A 638 -21.53 -12.32 -5.37
CA GLU A 638 -21.39 -11.56 -6.61
C GLU A 638 -19.92 -11.19 -6.90
N TRP A 639 -19.09 -12.17 -7.15
CA TRP A 639 -17.65 -12.04 -7.35
C TRP A 639 -17.24 -11.00 -8.39
N LEU A 640 -17.99 -10.89 -9.51
CA LEU A 640 -17.66 -9.95 -10.58
C LEU A 640 -17.86 -8.50 -10.18
N LYS A 641 -18.78 -8.21 -9.27
CA LYS A 641 -18.95 -6.86 -8.72
C LYS A 641 -17.76 -6.43 -7.87
N ARG A 642 -16.98 -7.39 -7.37
CA ARG A 642 -15.81 -7.12 -6.55
C ARG A 642 -14.53 -7.08 -7.37
N ASN A 643 -14.43 -7.91 -8.41
CA ASN A 643 -13.27 -7.91 -9.30
C ASN A 643 -13.54 -8.58 -10.64
N LEU A 644 -13.33 -7.82 -11.71
CA LEU A 644 -13.41 -8.32 -13.09
C LEU A 644 -12.38 -9.42 -13.41
N SER A 645 -11.28 -9.54 -12.66
CA SER A 645 -10.32 -10.64 -12.84
C SER A 645 -10.87 -12.00 -12.46
N ASN A 646 -12.04 -12.08 -11.82
CA ASN A 646 -12.79 -13.31 -11.65
C ASN A 646 -13.57 -13.74 -12.89
N LYS A 647 -13.62 -12.91 -13.96
CA LYS A 647 -14.29 -13.26 -15.22
C LYS A 647 -13.68 -14.51 -15.83
N GLY A 648 -14.53 -15.47 -16.13
CA GLY A 648 -14.12 -16.76 -16.71
C GLY A 648 -13.56 -17.77 -15.72
N LYS A 649 -13.47 -17.47 -14.43
CA LYS A 649 -13.17 -18.47 -13.40
C LYS A 649 -14.39 -19.40 -13.23
N LYS A 650 -14.14 -20.70 -13.25
CA LYS A 650 -15.13 -21.73 -13.02
C LYS A 650 -15.19 -22.05 -11.51
N ASN A 651 -16.37 -22.53 -11.07
CA ASN A 651 -16.60 -23.03 -9.70
C ASN A 651 -16.53 -21.96 -8.59
N LEU A 652 -16.83 -20.71 -8.91
CA LEU A 652 -17.11 -19.73 -7.86
C LEU A 652 -18.48 -20.04 -7.23
N PRO A 653 -18.60 -20.11 -5.89
CA PRO A 653 -19.88 -20.34 -5.24
C PRO A 653 -20.88 -19.23 -5.57
N GLU A 654 -22.09 -19.60 -5.92
CA GLU A 654 -23.17 -18.65 -6.22
C GLU A 654 -23.74 -17.97 -4.98
N THR A 655 -23.59 -18.61 -3.84
CA THR A 655 -24.03 -18.11 -2.52
C THR A 655 -22.95 -18.31 -1.49
N ALA A 656 -23.01 -17.56 -0.40
CA ALA A 656 -22.19 -17.76 0.78
C ALA A 656 -22.98 -17.51 2.06
N ASP A 657 -22.67 -18.30 3.10
CA ASP A 657 -23.24 -18.15 4.42
C ASP A 657 -22.41 -17.16 5.24
N ILE A 658 -23.06 -16.18 5.81
CA ILE A 658 -22.46 -15.07 6.53
C ILE A 658 -23.04 -14.95 7.94
N LEU A 659 -22.16 -14.74 8.93
CA LEU A 659 -22.49 -14.22 10.24
C LEU A 659 -22.29 -12.71 10.24
N ARG A 660 -23.32 -11.95 10.61
CA ARG A 660 -23.26 -10.50 10.84
C ARG A 660 -23.63 -10.15 12.28
N VAL A 661 -22.88 -9.22 12.86
CA VAL A 661 -23.09 -8.71 14.22
C VAL A 661 -22.95 -7.20 14.18
N TRP A 662 -23.93 -6.42 14.67
CA TRP A 662 -23.91 -4.96 14.58
C TRP A 662 -24.63 -4.25 15.72
N VAL A 663 -24.23 -2.99 15.95
CA VAL A 663 -24.95 -1.98 16.74
C VAL A 663 -25.80 -1.14 15.81
N ASP A 664 -27.06 -0.88 16.18
CA ASP A 664 -27.96 0.00 15.44
C ASP A 664 -28.17 1.31 16.22
N HIS A 665 -27.70 2.41 15.62
CA HIS A 665 -27.81 3.76 16.18
C HIS A 665 -29.10 4.48 15.73
N GLY A 666 -29.80 3.94 14.74
CA GLY A 666 -30.95 4.59 14.13
C GLY A 666 -30.57 5.64 13.05
N ARG A 667 -31.58 6.32 12.52
CA ARG A 667 -31.41 7.30 11.45
C ARG A 667 -30.99 8.68 11.95
N GLU A 668 -31.67 9.17 12.99
CA GLU A 668 -31.51 10.54 13.51
C GLU A 668 -30.52 10.60 14.69
N VAL A 669 -29.46 9.79 14.60
CA VAL A 669 -28.47 9.70 15.68
C VAL A 669 -27.64 10.97 15.79
N LYS A 670 -27.48 11.44 17.05
CA LYS A 670 -26.64 12.58 17.41
C LYS A 670 -25.99 12.31 18.76
N ASP A 671 -24.66 12.43 18.78
CA ASP A 671 -23.84 12.26 20.00
C ASP A 671 -24.04 10.90 20.73
N ASP A 672 -24.39 9.85 19.97
CA ASP A 672 -24.57 8.51 20.55
C ASP A 672 -23.23 7.86 20.91
N THR A 673 -23.33 6.82 21.72
CA THR A 673 -22.19 6.01 22.14
C THR A 673 -22.40 4.54 21.75
N TYR A 674 -21.30 3.82 21.65
CA TYR A 674 -21.31 2.37 21.62
C TYR A 674 -20.10 1.78 22.34
N GLY A 675 -20.24 0.52 22.72
CA GLY A 675 -19.15 -0.31 23.18
C GLY A 675 -19.43 -1.77 22.88
N TYR A 676 -18.41 -2.50 22.49
CA TYR A 676 -18.46 -3.95 22.35
C TYR A 676 -17.12 -4.60 22.68
N ALA A 677 -17.15 -5.87 23.01
CA ALA A 677 -15.98 -6.68 23.24
C ALA A 677 -15.92 -7.84 22.24
N VAL A 678 -14.71 -8.16 21.79
CA VAL A 678 -14.36 -9.33 21.00
C VAL A 678 -13.44 -10.21 21.84
N TYR A 679 -13.76 -11.50 21.94
CA TYR A 679 -12.96 -12.46 22.67
C TYR A 679 -12.29 -13.44 21.70
N ALA A 680 -10.97 -13.54 21.80
CA ALA A 680 -10.11 -14.34 20.93
C ALA A 680 -9.51 -15.56 21.66
N GLY A 681 -9.72 -15.72 22.95
CA GLY A 681 -9.19 -16.86 23.69
C GLY A 681 -9.85 -18.17 23.29
N GLU A 682 -9.33 -19.27 23.81
CA GLU A 682 -9.95 -20.58 23.65
C GLU A 682 -11.12 -20.76 24.64
N GLY A 683 -12.13 -21.52 24.22
CA GLY A 683 -13.28 -21.85 25.04
C GLY A 683 -14.28 -20.71 25.24
N LEU A 684 -14.95 -20.69 26.39
CA LEU A 684 -15.95 -19.68 26.71
C LEU A 684 -15.32 -18.40 27.25
N PRO A 685 -15.84 -17.20 26.88
CA PRO A 685 -15.46 -15.96 27.53
C PRO A 685 -15.65 -16.04 29.05
N ALA A 686 -14.86 -15.28 29.78
CA ALA A 686 -14.94 -15.24 31.25
C ALA A 686 -16.36 -14.83 31.71
N LYS A 687 -16.87 -15.49 32.73
CA LYS A 687 -18.19 -15.19 33.31
C LYS A 687 -18.34 -13.71 33.70
N LYS A 688 -17.26 -13.11 34.18
CA LYS A 688 -17.15 -11.67 34.42
C LYS A 688 -16.05 -11.14 33.51
N ASN A 689 -16.33 -10.05 32.80
CA ASN A 689 -15.34 -9.42 31.96
C ASN A 689 -14.06 -9.12 32.75
N PRO A 690 -12.87 -9.47 32.25
CA PRO A 690 -11.61 -9.14 32.90
C PRO A 690 -11.20 -7.67 32.73
N PHE A 691 -12.09 -6.86 32.22
CA PHE A 691 -11.92 -5.42 31.99
C PHE A 691 -13.11 -4.62 32.52
N ALA A 692 -12.90 -3.33 32.70
CA ALA A 692 -13.95 -2.36 32.99
C ALA A 692 -13.70 -1.07 32.19
N VAL A 693 -14.73 -0.52 31.60
CA VAL A 693 -14.68 0.80 30.96
C VAL A 693 -14.75 1.86 32.03
N LEU A 694 -13.77 2.76 32.05
CA LEU A 694 -13.70 3.87 33.02
C LEU A 694 -14.40 5.11 32.49
N ARG A 695 -14.31 5.33 31.16
CA ARG A 695 -14.88 6.52 30.52
C ARG A 695 -15.09 6.22 29.03
N ASN A 696 -16.19 6.71 28.46
CA ASN A 696 -16.46 6.64 27.01
C ASN A 696 -17.19 7.92 26.59
N ASP A 697 -16.42 8.94 26.24
CA ASP A 697 -16.94 10.20 25.69
C ASP A 697 -15.96 10.78 24.63
N THR A 698 -16.27 11.92 24.07
CA THR A 698 -15.47 12.59 23.02
C THR A 698 -14.20 13.25 23.55
N LEU A 699 -13.96 13.26 24.85
CA LEU A 699 -12.77 13.84 25.47
C LEU A 699 -11.78 12.75 25.89
N VAL A 700 -12.30 11.63 26.45
CA VAL A 700 -11.48 10.49 26.90
C VAL A 700 -12.24 9.19 26.71
N GLN A 701 -11.56 8.19 26.17
CA GLN A 701 -12.02 6.81 26.21
C GLN A 701 -10.99 5.96 26.94
N ALA A 702 -11.40 5.14 27.90
CA ALA A 702 -10.48 4.41 28.76
C ALA A 702 -11.05 3.10 29.28
N VAL A 703 -10.18 2.09 29.33
CA VAL A 703 -10.44 0.74 29.83
C VAL A 703 -9.35 0.36 30.84
N GLN A 704 -9.72 -0.34 31.87
CA GLN A 704 -8.77 -0.95 32.81
C GLN A 704 -8.96 -2.46 32.92
N SER A 705 -7.91 -3.19 33.26
CA SER A 705 -8.03 -4.59 33.70
C SER A 705 -8.71 -4.67 35.09
N THR A 706 -9.46 -5.74 35.34
CA THR A 706 -10.15 -5.92 36.64
C THR A 706 -9.17 -6.21 37.79
N ASP A 707 -7.99 -6.75 37.51
CA ASP A 707 -6.89 -6.86 38.49
C ASP A 707 -6.19 -5.50 38.75
N LYS A 708 -6.63 -4.46 38.01
CA LYS A 708 -6.17 -3.08 38.16
C LYS A 708 -4.67 -2.88 37.87
N LYS A 709 -4.08 -3.73 37.06
CA LYS A 709 -2.67 -3.62 36.68
C LYS A 709 -2.47 -2.87 35.38
N VAL A 710 -3.48 -2.85 34.49
CA VAL A 710 -3.39 -2.23 33.17
C VAL A 710 -4.43 -1.14 33.03
N LEU A 711 -4.02 0.00 32.50
CA LEU A 711 -4.86 1.09 32.05
C LEU A 711 -4.53 1.38 30.58
N GLU A 712 -5.53 1.38 29.73
CA GLU A 712 -5.47 1.78 28.34
C GLU A 712 -6.39 2.98 28.14
N ALA A 713 -5.88 4.08 27.56
CA ALA A 713 -6.64 5.31 27.42
C ALA A 713 -6.30 6.09 26.15
N VAL A 714 -7.30 6.71 25.56
CA VAL A 714 -7.17 7.71 24.49
C VAL A 714 -7.67 9.04 25.00
N PHE A 715 -6.77 10.00 25.11
CA PHE A 715 -7.09 11.39 25.46
C PHE A 715 -7.21 12.19 24.17
N TYR A 716 -8.41 12.48 23.76
CA TYR A 716 -8.69 13.34 22.59
C TYR A 716 -8.48 14.82 22.90
N SER A 717 -8.50 15.17 24.18
CA SER A 717 -8.29 16.53 24.68
C SER A 717 -7.28 16.56 25.81
N ALA A 718 -6.48 17.61 25.88
CA ALA A 718 -5.63 17.90 27.03
C ALA A 718 -6.46 18.52 28.20
N GLY A 719 -5.91 18.45 29.40
CA GLY A 719 -6.54 19.05 30.59
C GLY A 719 -7.57 18.16 31.29
N GLU A 720 -7.93 17.03 30.69
CA GLU A 720 -8.85 16.07 31.29
C GLU A 720 -8.18 15.30 32.44
N THR A 721 -8.98 14.92 33.42
CA THR A 721 -8.55 14.05 34.51
C THR A 721 -9.31 12.73 34.46
N LEU A 722 -8.57 11.65 34.23
CA LEU A 722 -9.10 10.28 34.32
C LEU A 722 -8.85 9.72 35.72
N ARG A 723 -9.84 9.06 36.32
CA ARG A 723 -9.66 8.39 37.62
C ARG A 723 -9.40 6.89 37.41
N TRP A 724 -8.19 6.46 37.72
CA TRP A 724 -7.78 5.07 37.73
C TRP A 724 -7.55 4.58 39.15
N GLN A 725 -8.38 3.65 39.63
CA GLN A 725 -8.34 3.18 41.03
C GLN A 725 -8.47 4.32 42.08
N GLY A 726 -9.24 5.36 41.78
CA GLY A 726 -9.34 6.55 42.59
C GLY A 726 -8.16 7.53 42.44
N ILE A 727 -7.10 7.15 41.75
CA ILE A 727 -5.91 7.98 41.51
C ILE A 727 -6.14 8.84 40.26
N PRO A 728 -5.88 10.14 40.28
CA PRO A 728 -5.97 10.97 39.09
C PRO A 728 -4.83 10.67 38.11
N VAL A 729 -5.18 10.44 36.82
CA VAL A 729 -4.26 10.38 35.70
C VAL A 729 -4.48 11.60 34.82
N LYS A 730 -3.41 12.34 34.53
CA LYS A 730 -3.43 13.54 33.69
C LYS A 730 -2.31 13.52 32.68
N VAL A 731 -2.54 14.15 31.54
CA VAL A 731 -1.60 14.25 30.40
C VAL A 731 -1.45 15.70 29.95
N SER A 732 -0.27 16.07 29.48
CA SER A 732 0.04 17.45 29.06
C SER A 732 -0.48 17.81 27.68
N ALA A 733 -0.77 16.80 26.84
CA ALA A 733 -1.30 16.97 25.49
C ALA A 733 -2.21 15.79 25.12
N PRO A 734 -3.05 15.90 24.09
CA PRO A 734 -3.79 14.76 23.56
C PRO A 734 -2.83 13.59 23.25
N CYS A 735 -3.18 12.38 23.67
CA CYS A 735 -2.30 11.23 23.49
C CYS A 735 -3.05 9.90 23.54
N VAL A 736 -2.39 8.86 23.06
CA VAL A 736 -2.77 7.48 23.30
C VAL A 736 -1.82 6.88 24.33
N LEU A 737 -2.35 6.24 25.35
CA LEU A 737 -1.65 5.91 26.59
C LEU A 737 -1.95 4.48 27.04
N LEU A 738 -0.90 3.71 27.28
CA LEU A 738 -0.91 2.42 27.96
C LEU A 738 -0.08 2.54 29.25
N ILE A 739 -0.65 2.18 30.38
CA ILE A 739 0.06 2.10 31.67
C ILE A 739 -0.06 0.68 32.21
N GLU A 740 1.08 0.09 32.50
CA GLU A 740 1.17 -1.21 33.14
C GLU A 740 1.87 -1.05 34.52
N LYS A 741 1.28 -1.66 35.53
CA LYS A 741 1.83 -1.60 36.90
C LYS A 741 2.95 -2.61 37.07
N GLU A 742 4.16 -2.16 37.33
CA GLU A 742 5.33 -3.00 37.57
C GLU A 742 5.86 -2.83 39.01
N GLY A 743 5.56 -3.81 39.86
CA GLY A 743 5.94 -3.74 41.26
C GLY A 743 5.36 -2.50 41.98
N LYS A 744 6.23 -1.57 42.38
CA LYS A 744 5.83 -0.27 42.98
C LYS A 744 5.75 0.87 41.96
N GLY A 745 6.16 0.66 40.71
CA GLY A 745 6.23 1.65 39.64
C GLY A 745 5.26 1.39 38.52
N TYR A 746 5.47 2.09 37.42
CA TYR A 746 4.65 2.04 36.23
C TYR A 746 5.55 1.95 35.00
N LYS A 747 5.12 1.12 34.04
CA LYS A 747 5.61 1.12 32.68
C LYS A 747 4.60 1.86 31.83
N ILE A 748 5.01 2.96 31.21
CA ILE A 748 4.15 3.89 30.48
C ILE A 748 4.55 3.88 29.02
N SER A 749 3.63 3.47 28.13
CA SER A 749 3.78 3.62 26.68
C SER A 749 2.86 4.72 26.19
N VAL A 750 3.38 5.64 25.40
CA VAL A 750 2.63 6.81 24.92
C VAL A 750 2.97 7.17 23.48
N THR A 751 1.97 7.72 22.79
CA THR A 751 2.09 8.22 21.41
C THR A 751 1.37 9.57 21.29
N ASP A 752 1.98 10.50 20.55
CA ASP A 752 1.30 11.68 20.02
C ASP A 752 0.49 11.30 18.78
N PRO A 753 -0.86 11.28 18.83
CA PRO A 753 -1.71 10.89 17.72
C PRO A 753 -1.77 11.93 16.60
N THR A 754 -1.19 13.12 16.81
CA THR A 754 -1.19 14.21 15.82
C THR A 754 0.10 14.34 15.04
N MET A 755 1.14 13.58 15.43
CA MET A 755 2.50 13.70 14.91
C MET A 755 3.02 15.15 14.90
N ASN A 756 2.79 15.88 15.98
CA ASN A 756 3.22 17.25 16.09
C ASN A 756 4.74 17.34 16.31
N THR A 757 5.47 17.69 15.27
CA THR A 757 6.93 17.79 15.33
C THR A 757 7.46 18.83 16.31
N GLN A 758 6.61 19.73 16.83
CA GLN A 758 6.97 20.70 17.86
C GLN A 758 6.80 20.14 19.28
N LEU A 759 6.00 19.10 19.46
CA LEU A 759 5.80 18.45 20.75
C LEU A 759 6.97 17.48 21.01
N LYS A 760 7.92 17.88 21.86
CA LYS A 760 9.14 17.11 22.12
C LYS A 760 9.03 16.14 23.29
N GLU A 761 8.06 16.34 24.15
CA GLU A 761 7.86 15.53 25.34
C GLU A 761 6.38 15.43 25.74
N MET A 762 6.02 14.34 26.39
CA MET A 762 4.72 14.12 27.00
C MET A 762 4.88 13.99 28.51
N LYS A 763 4.17 14.80 29.26
CA LYS A 763 4.09 14.64 30.70
C LYS A 763 2.86 13.81 31.08
N VAL A 764 3.07 12.74 31.85
CA VAL A 764 2.03 11.87 32.39
C VAL A 764 2.11 11.91 33.91
N GLU A 765 1.00 12.27 34.55
CA GLU A 765 0.87 12.32 36.01
C GLU A 765 -0.07 11.21 36.50
N ILE A 766 0.40 10.38 37.42
CA ILE A 766 -0.35 9.29 38.03
C ILE A 766 -0.33 9.49 39.55
N GLY A 767 -1.32 10.20 40.10
CA GLY A 767 -1.35 10.60 41.47
C GLY A 767 -0.18 11.51 41.86
N LYS A 768 0.77 10.97 42.64
CA LYS A 768 2.00 11.67 43.04
C LYS A 768 3.18 11.40 42.13
N THR A 769 3.08 10.41 41.26
CA THR A 769 4.13 10.06 40.29
C THR A 769 3.98 10.93 39.04
N SER A 770 5.05 11.53 38.60
CA SER A 770 5.11 12.32 37.37
C SER A 770 6.21 11.81 36.46
N ALA A 771 5.88 11.52 35.22
CA ALA A 771 6.81 11.08 34.19
C ALA A 771 6.83 12.07 33.02
N THR A 772 8.01 12.57 32.68
CA THR A 772 8.23 13.26 31.39
C THR A 772 8.87 12.28 30.43
N ILE A 773 8.26 12.06 29.29
CA ILE A 773 8.63 11.09 28.29
C ILE A 773 9.01 11.86 27.03
N ALA A 774 10.27 11.70 26.59
CA ALA A 774 10.71 12.28 25.32
C ALA A 774 10.00 11.59 24.15
N LEU A 775 9.41 12.38 23.27
CA LEU A 775 8.73 11.88 22.07
C LEU A 775 9.72 11.73 20.90
N PRO A 776 9.53 10.74 20.04
CA PRO A 776 10.36 10.53 18.87
C PRO A 776 10.28 11.71 17.90
N THR A 777 11.36 11.93 17.18
CA THR A 777 11.46 13.00 16.19
C THR A 777 11.85 12.45 14.82
N GLY A 778 11.78 13.31 13.78
CA GLY A 778 12.14 12.92 12.42
C GLY A 778 11.26 11.79 11.91
N LYS A 779 11.85 10.76 11.31
CA LYS A 779 11.13 9.63 10.72
C LYS A 779 10.37 8.75 11.72
N ASP A 780 10.75 8.81 12.99
CA ASP A 780 10.11 8.04 14.07
C ASP A 780 8.98 8.81 14.78
N CYS A 781 8.67 10.04 14.36
CA CYS A 781 7.54 10.81 14.91
C CYS A 781 6.24 10.02 14.76
N GLY A 782 5.46 9.90 15.85
CA GLY A 782 4.25 9.07 15.91
C GLY A 782 4.47 7.63 16.40
N LYS A 783 5.73 7.21 16.58
CA LYS A 783 6.05 5.92 17.17
C LYS A 783 5.69 5.89 18.66
N SER A 784 5.17 4.76 19.13
CA SER A 784 4.96 4.52 20.55
C SER A 784 6.30 4.44 21.29
N VAL A 785 6.41 5.15 22.41
CA VAL A 785 7.60 5.14 23.28
C VAL A 785 7.24 4.70 24.68
N THR A 786 8.11 3.90 25.28
CA THR A 786 7.91 3.32 26.61
C THR A 786 8.93 3.83 27.61
N LYS A 787 8.48 4.16 28.81
CA LYS A 787 9.30 4.56 29.96
C LYS A 787 8.83 3.84 31.21
N VAL A 788 9.77 3.33 32.00
CA VAL A 788 9.53 2.77 33.36
C VAL A 788 9.84 3.85 34.39
N VAL A 789 8.94 4.03 35.38
CA VAL A 789 9.05 5.04 36.42
C VAL A 789 8.62 4.49 37.77
#